data_9801b8ba8a6b127f9060e3d5f72373b1
#
_entry.id   9801b8ba8a6b127f9060e3d5f72373b1
#
_cell.length_a   1.000
_cell.length_b   1.000
_cell.length_c   1.000
_cell.angle_alpha   90.00
_cell.angle_beta   90.00
_cell.angle_gamma   90.00
#
_symmetry.space_group_name_H-M   'P 1'
#
loop_
_entity.id
_entity.type
_entity.pdbx_description
1 polymer ?
#
loop_
_entity_poly.entity_id
_entity_poly.type
_entity_poly.pdbx_seq_one_letter_code
_entity_poly.pdbx_strand_id
1 'polypeptide(L)'
;MRGYWIELFRPRVPADVVRFLPENVEFVPYARRDEAAAIIAAARRGECRVLLECPTEYPGLEMGDELYADSFKARSVVCSDWFGAELPVCRILTQHNFVLREVKSEVKSLLTAARVAGYREACFGLDDAQKMPLLFEAPDCENILISVTPLASFIVSRFAPRCDWQNLIGKLLGFLAGCESVPVEYEQSVRPTYKADEELPSDVESAAFKRNAEWFYREMIYNHHGAIGVFEGYTSIIDVTGRQWVMPALRGDCLGECSAVGALDYVLSGERAGREMAEGLIKTMLDTPKVRDCCPASQTFGSLFFDDANRAVYGDDNSRAALGAILSEDLLGDPKHAKKILQLGYSLLRTTGPNGLRRPSLIQPEHFQGKTWKNYRNENYEKVHPHYQAWHWALNLQLYKLTGDRDFLDSAKAALNEANKCFPDFYWQNGATGDWARILLPYAMLVEVEDIPEHRAWLKKVADFYVDKLNEFYTAPEVMGKRELGHYPSPVRNADHGRGESALVQFNGDPACDLLYSVNYGFAGLYEAYMATGDEKYKNALDGMAKFFCRIQASSTSQSYLDGAWLRGFDYGIWEFFGSASDSGWGPWCVETGWTNAWIASTLALRQLKRPLLSSKAAEVYTALAPEVKAMMFAPLMPSTTSRGTHTIINTAMAGGFAEG
;
A
#
# COMPACT_ATOMS: atom_id res chain seq x y z
N MET A 1 10.74 -6.97 -46.49
CA MET A 1 9.26 -7.18 -46.36
C MET A 1 8.73 -6.03 -45.56
N ARG A 2 7.52 -5.51 -45.84
CA ARG A 2 6.86 -4.51 -45.00
C ARG A 2 6.17 -5.20 -43.81
N GLY A 3 6.10 -4.48 -42.68
CA GLY A 3 5.35 -4.91 -41.51
C GLY A 3 4.26 -3.91 -41.16
N TYR A 4 3.16 -4.39 -40.57
CA TYR A 4 2.04 -3.56 -40.16
C TYR A 4 1.58 -3.95 -38.76
N TRP A 5 1.54 -2.95 -37.85
CA TRP A 5 0.85 -3.06 -36.57
C TRP A 5 -0.52 -2.40 -36.72
N ILE A 6 -1.58 -3.21 -36.74
CA ILE A 6 -2.97 -2.74 -36.97
C ILE A 6 -3.72 -2.75 -35.66
N GLU A 7 -4.11 -1.55 -35.21
CA GLU A 7 -4.92 -1.36 -34.00
C GLU A 7 -6.41 -1.37 -34.34
N LEU A 8 -7.15 -2.35 -33.87
CA LEU A 8 -8.60 -2.43 -33.99
C LEU A 8 -9.33 -2.06 -32.69
N PHE A 9 -8.61 -1.84 -31.61
CA PHE A 9 -9.13 -1.30 -30.36
C PHE A 9 -9.25 0.23 -30.47
N ARG A 10 -10.41 0.79 -30.08
CA ARG A 10 -10.56 2.25 -30.08
C ARG A 10 -9.69 2.84 -28.96
N PRO A 11 -8.58 3.53 -29.29
CA PRO A 11 -7.63 3.97 -28.31
C PRO A 11 -8.22 5.08 -27.44
N ARG A 12 -7.90 5.03 -26.16
CA ARG A 12 -8.12 6.13 -25.20
C ARG A 12 -6.86 6.98 -25.00
N VAL A 13 -5.72 6.47 -25.46
CA VAL A 13 -4.39 7.05 -25.31
C VAL A 13 -3.59 6.85 -26.59
N PRO A 14 -2.56 7.68 -26.84
CA PRO A 14 -1.65 7.49 -27.95
C PRO A 14 -0.91 6.15 -27.85
N ALA A 15 -0.63 5.53 -28.99
CA ALA A 15 0.14 4.31 -29.07
C ALA A 15 1.65 4.62 -28.86
N ASP A 16 2.22 4.14 -27.77
CA ASP A 16 3.63 4.32 -27.44
C ASP A 16 4.56 3.64 -28.45
N VAL A 17 4.11 2.52 -29.02
CA VAL A 17 4.88 1.71 -29.99
C VAL A 17 5.32 2.52 -31.21
N VAL A 18 4.60 3.56 -31.58
CA VAL A 18 4.92 4.44 -32.74
C VAL A 18 6.32 5.05 -32.62
N ARG A 19 6.84 5.26 -31.43
CA ARG A 19 8.18 5.80 -31.18
C ARG A 19 9.32 4.87 -31.60
N PHE A 20 9.04 3.58 -31.76
CA PHE A 20 10.04 2.53 -31.93
C PHE A 20 9.93 1.82 -33.28
N LEU A 21 9.05 2.29 -34.17
CA LEU A 21 8.80 1.64 -35.46
C LEU A 21 10.03 1.72 -36.36
N PRO A 22 10.53 0.60 -36.90
CA PRO A 22 11.49 0.58 -37.99
C PRO A 22 10.91 1.23 -39.26
N GLU A 23 11.77 1.70 -40.16
CA GLU A 23 11.36 2.36 -41.42
C GLU A 23 10.42 1.53 -42.30
N ASN A 24 10.55 0.22 -42.25
CA ASN A 24 9.72 -0.72 -43.01
C ASN A 24 8.47 -1.21 -42.27
N VAL A 25 8.17 -0.66 -41.08
CA VAL A 25 6.99 -1.01 -40.27
C VAL A 25 6.07 0.19 -40.16
N GLU A 26 4.80 -0.01 -40.41
CA GLU A 26 3.75 1.01 -40.33
C GLU A 26 2.76 0.69 -39.22
N PHE A 27 2.38 1.71 -38.44
CA PHE A 27 1.27 1.63 -37.50
C PHE A 27 -0.02 2.10 -38.17
N VAL A 28 -1.03 1.22 -38.20
CA VAL A 28 -2.37 1.50 -38.73
C VAL A 28 -3.32 1.73 -37.55
N PRO A 29 -3.62 3.00 -37.19
CA PRO A 29 -4.47 3.31 -36.05
C PRO A 29 -5.93 2.91 -36.34
N TYR A 30 -6.74 2.81 -35.29
CA TYR A 30 -8.18 2.51 -35.37
C TYR A 30 -8.95 3.40 -36.37
N ALA A 31 -8.52 4.65 -36.56
CA ALA A 31 -9.14 5.56 -37.54
C ALA A 31 -8.99 5.08 -39.00
N ARG A 32 -8.00 4.25 -39.29
CA ARG A 32 -7.71 3.65 -40.62
C ARG A 32 -8.06 2.15 -40.68
N ARG A 33 -8.84 1.63 -39.76
CA ARG A 33 -9.16 0.19 -39.64
C ARG A 33 -9.78 -0.41 -40.92
N ASP A 34 -10.36 0.39 -41.78
CA ASP A 34 -10.94 -0.06 -43.06
C ASP A 34 -9.86 -0.59 -44.03
N GLU A 35 -8.58 -0.22 -43.84
CA GLU A 35 -7.46 -0.71 -44.61
C GLU A 35 -7.03 -2.13 -44.19
N ALA A 36 -7.41 -2.59 -42.99
CA ALA A 36 -6.97 -3.85 -42.41
C ALA A 36 -7.23 -5.05 -43.31
N ALA A 37 -8.40 -5.13 -43.94
CA ALA A 37 -8.77 -6.26 -44.80
C ALA A 37 -7.82 -6.44 -46.01
N ALA A 38 -7.42 -5.34 -46.62
CA ALA A 38 -6.48 -5.36 -47.75
C ALA A 38 -5.06 -5.76 -47.29
N ILE A 39 -4.60 -5.26 -46.14
CA ILE A 39 -3.29 -5.58 -45.56
C ILE A 39 -3.25 -7.05 -45.12
N ILE A 40 -4.28 -7.56 -44.45
CA ILE A 40 -4.42 -8.97 -44.08
C ILE A 40 -4.37 -9.89 -45.32
N ALA A 41 -5.08 -9.52 -46.40
CA ALA A 41 -5.01 -10.26 -47.65
C ALA A 41 -3.60 -10.26 -48.27
N ALA A 42 -2.85 -9.18 -48.19
CA ALA A 42 -1.46 -9.10 -48.62
C ALA A 42 -0.55 -10.00 -47.76
N ALA A 43 -0.77 -10.01 -46.41
CA ALA A 43 -0.01 -10.91 -45.52
C ALA A 43 -0.23 -12.39 -45.84
N ARG A 44 -1.46 -12.78 -46.14
CA ARG A 44 -1.78 -14.16 -46.61
C ARG A 44 -1.10 -14.53 -47.90
N ARG A 45 -0.77 -13.59 -48.79
CA ARG A 45 0.04 -13.80 -49.98
C ARG A 45 1.56 -13.79 -49.75
N GLY A 46 1.98 -13.55 -48.47
CA GLY A 46 3.40 -13.46 -48.11
C GLY A 46 4.07 -12.12 -48.48
N GLU A 47 3.30 -11.08 -48.78
CA GLU A 47 3.79 -9.75 -49.20
C GLU A 47 4.22 -8.88 -48.03
N CYS A 48 3.63 -9.10 -46.82
CA CYS A 48 3.92 -8.35 -45.61
C CYS A 48 3.71 -9.21 -44.36
N ARG A 49 4.09 -8.67 -43.18
CA ARG A 49 3.79 -9.23 -41.85
C ARG A 49 2.87 -8.33 -41.09
N VAL A 50 2.00 -8.88 -40.25
CA VAL A 50 0.96 -8.15 -39.54
C VAL A 50 0.91 -8.57 -38.07
N LEU A 51 0.84 -7.61 -37.17
CA LEU A 51 0.30 -7.77 -35.83
C LEU A 51 -1.08 -7.11 -35.78
N LEU A 52 -2.10 -7.93 -35.59
CA LEU A 52 -3.49 -7.48 -35.50
C LEU A 52 -3.88 -7.37 -34.03
N GLU A 53 -4.14 -6.17 -33.56
CA GLU A 53 -4.44 -5.89 -32.16
C GLU A 53 -5.96 -5.72 -31.93
N CYS A 54 -6.51 -6.50 -30.99
CA CYS A 54 -7.89 -6.47 -30.55
C CYS A 54 -8.96 -6.61 -31.66
N PRO A 55 -8.86 -7.58 -32.59
CA PRO A 55 -9.91 -7.85 -33.54
C PRO A 55 -11.18 -8.33 -32.82
N THR A 56 -12.33 -7.96 -33.33
CA THR A 56 -13.64 -8.45 -32.86
C THR A 56 -14.02 -9.79 -33.51
N GLU A 57 -13.45 -10.09 -34.66
CA GLU A 57 -13.65 -11.31 -35.42
C GLU A 57 -12.39 -11.64 -36.24
N TYR A 58 -12.16 -12.92 -36.51
CA TYR A 58 -11.13 -13.39 -37.43
C TYR A 58 -11.57 -14.72 -38.06
N PRO A 59 -11.40 -14.94 -39.39
CA PRO A 59 -11.78 -16.18 -40.02
C PRO A 59 -11.14 -17.42 -39.41
N GLY A 60 -11.94 -18.41 -39.08
CA GLY A 60 -11.46 -19.66 -38.44
C GLY A 60 -11.30 -19.59 -36.93
N LEU A 61 -11.60 -18.46 -36.27
CA LEU A 61 -11.62 -18.33 -34.83
C LEU A 61 -13.04 -18.12 -34.29
N GLU A 62 -13.36 -18.83 -33.22
CA GLU A 62 -14.53 -18.55 -32.40
C GLU A 62 -14.15 -17.57 -31.29
N MET A 63 -14.54 -16.31 -31.47
CA MET A 63 -14.26 -15.23 -30.53
C MET A 63 -15.51 -14.95 -29.69
N GLY A 64 -15.31 -14.83 -28.36
CA GLY A 64 -16.37 -14.56 -27.39
C GLY A 64 -16.40 -13.10 -26.96
N ASP A 65 -16.87 -12.88 -25.74
CA ASP A 65 -17.05 -11.57 -25.16
C ASP A 65 -15.71 -10.94 -24.70
N GLU A 66 -15.76 -9.64 -24.46
CA GLU A 66 -14.68 -8.90 -23.79
C GLU A 66 -14.72 -9.18 -22.30
N LEU A 67 -13.58 -9.50 -21.70
CA LEU A 67 -13.40 -9.86 -20.31
C LEU A 67 -12.33 -9.00 -19.67
N TYR A 68 -12.45 -8.79 -18.35
CA TYR A 68 -11.40 -8.20 -17.54
C TYR A 68 -10.58 -9.29 -16.86
N ALA A 69 -9.26 -9.23 -16.98
CA ALA A 69 -8.35 -10.23 -16.41
C ALA A 69 -8.51 -10.34 -14.88
N ASP A 70 -8.77 -9.23 -14.19
CA ASP A 70 -9.02 -9.21 -12.74
C ASP A 70 -10.22 -10.05 -12.30
N SER A 71 -11.20 -10.28 -13.17
CA SER A 71 -12.39 -11.08 -12.83
C SER A 71 -12.03 -12.53 -12.49
N PHE A 72 -10.92 -13.05 -13.00
CA PHE A 72 -10.41 -14.40 -12.69
C PHE A 72 -8.94 -14.40 -12.23
N LYS A 73 -8.41 -13.23 -11.83
CA LYS A 73 -7.06 -13.04 -11.29
C LYS A 73 -5.96 -13.52 -12.25
N ALA A 74 -6.15 -13.29 -13.54
CA ALA A 74 -5.17 -13.66 -14.55
C ALA A 74 -4.01 -12.67 -14.61
N ARG A 75 -2.85 -13.23 -14.98
CA ARG A 75 -1.61 -12.52 -15.30
C ARG A 75 -1.21 -12.86 -16.71
N SER A 76 -0.53 -11.95 -17.42
CA SER A 76 0.04 -12.27 -18.72
C SER A 76 1.28 -13.13 -18.53
N VAL A 77 1.32 -14.30 -19.19
CA VAL A 77 2.40 -15.27 -19.01
C VAL A 77 2.92 -15.74 -20.36
N VAL A 78 4.24 -15.79 -20.52
CA VAL A 78 4.90 -16.34 -21.69
C VAL A 78 4.66 -17.86 -21.72
N CYS A 79 4.13 -18.39 -22.83
CA CYS A 79 3.82 -19.82 -22.97
C CYS A 79 4.51 -20.49 -24.16
N SER A 80 5.44 -19.78 -24.82
CA SER A 80 6.21 -20.26 -25.97
C SER A 80 7.66 -19.79 -25.89
N ASP A 81 8.57 -20.56 -26.44
CA ASP A 81 9.99 -20.23 -26.63
C ASP A 81 10.24 -19.21 -27.77
N TRP A 82 9.19 -18.78 -28.45
CA TRP A 82 9.23 -17.85 -29.57
C TRP A 82 9.98 -16.54 -29.24
N PHE A 83 9.88 -16.08 -27.98
CA PHE A 83 10.55 -14.85 -27.52
C PHE A 83 12.05 -15.05 -27.21
N GLY A 84 12.54 -16.27 -27.16
CA GLY A 84 13.93 -16.60 -26.85
C GLY A 84 14.28 -16.54 -25.35
N ALA A 85 15.58 -16.58 -25.06
CA ALA A 85 16.08 -16.71 -23.68
C ALA A 85 15.79 -15.50 -22.78
N GLU A 86 15.58 -14.32 -23.35
CA GLU A 86 15.32 -13.08 -22.59
C GLU A 86 13.90 -13.04 -22.00
N LEU A 87 12.96 -13.77 -22.61
CA LEU A 87 11.60 -13.97 -22.12
C LEU A 87 11.26 -15.46 -22.11
N PRO A 88 11.79 -16.20 -21.14
CA PRO A 88 11.57 -17.66 -21.07
C PRO A 88 10.10 -17.99 -20.81
N VAL A 89 9.73 -19.21 -21.18
CA VAL A 89 8.41 -19.78 -20.83
C VAL A 89 8.19 -19.69 -19.33
N CYS A 90 6.97 -19.42 -18.92
CA CYS A 90 6.54 -19.13 -17.56
C CYS A 90 6.91 -17.73 -17.02
N ARG A 91 7.58 -16.86 -17.80
CA ARG A 91 7.77 -15.46 -17.40
C ARG A 91 6.42 -14.77 -17.23
N ILE A 92 6.23 -14.11 -16.08
CA ILE A 92 5.04 -13.33 -15.75
C ILE A 92 5.27 -11.88 -16.11
N LEU A 93 4.33 -11.32 -16.86
CA LEU A 93 4.27 -9.91 -17.26
C LEU A 93 3.05 -9.26 -16.63
N THR A 94 3.18 -8.04 -16.11
CA THR A 94 2.05 -7.31 -15.56
C THR A 94 1.49 -6.32 -16.58
N GLN A 95 0.25 -6.56 -16.96
CA GLN A 95 -0.64 -5.61 -17.61
C GLN A 95 -1.70 -5.22 -16.58
N HIS A 96 -1.78 -3.95 -16.18
CA HIS A 96 -2.73 -3.54 -15.16
C HIS A 96 -4.16 -3.58 -15.69
N ASN A 97 -5.05 -4.25 -14.97
CA ASN A 97 -6.48 -4.29 -15.24
C ASN A 97 -6.80 -4.42 -16.74
N PHE A 98 -6.09 -5.32 -17.42
CA PHE A 98 -6.17 -5.44 -18.86
C PHE A 98 -7.48 -6.10 -19.30
N VAL A 99 -7.91 -5.64 -20.46
CA VAL A 99 -9.06 -6.19 -21.17
C VAL A 99 -8.56 -7.20 -22.19
N LEU A 100 -9.25 -8.32 -22.30
CA LEU A 100 -8.99 -9.32 -23.35
C LEU A 100 -10.30 -9.80 -23.96
N ARG A 101 -10.24 -10.23 -25.19
CA ARG A 101 -11.37 -10.92 -25.83
C ARG A 101 -11.19 -12.43 -25.69
N GLU A 102 -12.24 -13.12 -25.27
CA GLU A 102 -12.23 -14.57 -25.18
C GLU A 102 -11.97 -15.20 -26.57
N VAL A 103 -11.11 -16.22 -26.63
CA VAL A 103 -10.88 -17.06 -27.81
C VAL A 103 -11.15 -18.49 -27.40
N LYS A 104 -12.19 -19.09 -28.00
CA LYS A 104 -12.64 -20.46 -27.70
C LYS A 104 -11.96 -21.52 -28.58
N SER A 105 -11.40 -21.10 -29.71
CA SER A 105 -10.65 -21.98 -30.61
C SER A 105 -9.29 -22.33 -30.02
N GLU A 106 -8.81 -23.53 -30.27
CA GLU A 106 -7.40 -23.89 -30.01
C GLU A 106 -6.47 -23.11 -30.95
N VAL A 107 -5.49 -22.45 -30.36
CA VAL A 107 -4.50 -21.62 -31.07
C VAL A 107 -3.09 -21.84 -30.51
N LYS A 108 -2.08 -21.63 -31.35
CA LYS A 108 -0.68 -21.65 -30.93
C LYS A 108 -0.34 -20.34 -30.20
N SER A 109 -0.57 -20.32 -28.90
CA SER A 109 -0.35 -19.14 -28.07
C SER A 109 1.13 -18.86 -27.83
N LEU A 110 1.49 -17.59 -27.88
CA LEU A 110 2.80 -17.03 -27.48
C LEU A 110 2.73 -16.43 -26.07
N LEU A 111 1.62 -15.71 -25.78
CA LEU A 111 1.23 -15.25 -24.45
C LEU A 111 -0.15 -15.80 -24.10
N THR A 112 -0.34 -16.06 -22.81
CA THR A 112 -1.62 -16.49 -22.26
C THR A 112 -1.98 -15.64 -21.04
N ALA A 113 -3.26 -15.32 -20.87
CA ALA A 113 -3.79 -14.88 -19.60
C ALA A 113 -3.98 -16.12 -18.73
N ALA A 114 -3.29 -16.21 -17.60
CA ALA A 114 -3.35 -17.38 -16.75
C ALA A 114 -3.38 -16.98 -15.25
N ARG A 115 -4.18 -17.70 -14.46
CA ARG A 115 -4.13 -17.61 -13.00
C ARG A 115 -2.94 -18.45 -12.51
N VAL A 116 -1.85 -17.78 -12.17
CA VAL A 116 -0.60 -18.44 -11.76
C VAL A 116 -0.01 -17.80 -10.51
N ALA A 117 0.57 -18.64 -9.66
CA ALA A 117 1.37 -18.22 -8.52
C ALA A 117 2.84 -18.09 -8.90
N GLY A 118 3.51 -17.11 -8.30
CA GLY A 118 4.91 -16.78 -8.54
C GLY A 118 5.17 -15.28 -8.49
N TYR A 119 6.41 -14.88 -8.37
CA TYR A 119 6.79 -13.46 -8.32
C TYR A 119 6.94 -12.89 -9.74
N ARG A 120 7.99 -13.27 -10.46
CA ARG A 120 8.22 -12.92 -11.87
C ARG A 120 8.18 -14.14 -12.80
N GLU A 121 7.95 -15.33 -12.23
CA GLU A 121 7.89 -16.59 -12.94
C GLU A 121 6.79 -17.46 -12.34
N ALA A 122 6.03 -18.16 -13.20
CA ALA A 122 4.99 -19.09 -12.78
C ALA A 122 5.63 -20.35 -12.18
N CYS A 123 5.70 -20.42 -10.84
CA CYS A 123 6.48 -21.40 -10.11
C CYS A 123 5.98 -22.85 -10.27
N PHE A 124 4.71 -23.03 -10.68
CA PHE A 124 4.10 -24.35 -10.87
C PHE A 124 3.80 -24.65 -12.34
N GLY A 125 4.42 -23.91 -13.28
CA GLY A 125 4.14 -24.05 -14.70
C GLY A 125 2.74 -23.63 -15.10
N LEU A 126 2.26 -24.08 -16.26
CA LEU A 126 0.98 -23.67 -16.86
C LEU A 126 -0.01 -24.84 -17.06
N ASP A 127 0.35 -26.07 -16.72
CA ASP A 127 -0.45 -27.26 -17.08
C ASP A 127 -1.80 -27.29 -16.36
N ASP A 128 -1.82 -26.95 -15.07
CA ASP A 128 -3.02 -26.90 -14.22
C ASP A 128 -3.64 -25.51 -14.12
N ALA A 129 -3.10 -24.51 -14.83
CA ALA A 129 -3.59 -23.15 -14.77
C ALA A 129 -4.85 -22.94 -15.63
N GLN A 130 -5.84 -22.23 -15.09
CA GLN A 130 -6.90 -21.64 -15.91
C GLN A 130 -6.25 -20.60 -16.81
N LYS A 131 -6.38 -20.76 -18.13
CA LYS A 131 -5.69 -19.92 -19.12
C LYS A 131 -6.55 -19.61 -20.34
N MET A 132 -6.28 -18.46 -20.97
CA MET A 132 -6.88 -18.00 -22.22
C MET A 132 -5.80 -17.37 -23.11
N PRO A 133 -5.83 -17.58 -24.44
CA PRO A 133 -4.87 -16.96 -25.35
C PRO A 133 -4.89 -15.43 -25.27
N LEU A 134 -3.73 -14.79 -25.27
CA LEU A 134 -3.58 -13.34 -25.37
C LEU A 134 -2.94 -12.87 -26.67
N LEU A 135 -1.84 -13.54 -27.04
CA LEU A 135 -1.09 -13.29 -28.27
C LEU A 135 -0.78 -14.65 -28.90
N PHE A 136 -1.09 -14.81 -30.18
CA PHE A 136 -0.95 -16.10 -30.87
C PHE A 136 -0.75 -15.93 -32.38
N GLU A 137 -0.26 -16.97 -33.02
CA GLU A 137 -0.15 -17.05 -34.49
C GLU A 137 -1.55 -17.26 -35.09
N ALA A 138 -1.87 -16.55 -36.16
CA ALA A 138 -3.14 -16.77 -36.86
C ALA A 138 -3.22 -18.19 -37.42
N PRO A 139 -4.37 -18.90 -37.32
CA PRO A 139 -4.46 -20.31 -37.68
C PRO A 139 -4.24 -20.59 -39.17
N ASP A 140 -4.42 -19.57 -40.02
CA ASP A 140 -4.35 -19.67 -41.47
C ASP A 140 -3.14 -18.98 -42.09
N CYS A 141 -2.29 -18.29 -41.30
CA CYS A 141 -1.18 -17.52 -41.84
C CYS A 141 -0.07 -17.23 -40.82
N GLU A 142 1.12 -17.76 -41.00
CA GLU A 142 2.31 -17.53 -40.17
C GLU A 142 2.83 -16.07 -40.20
N ASN A 143 2.43 -15.29 -41.20
CA ASN A 143 2.78 -13.88 -41.30
C ASN A 143 1.87 -12.97 -40.47
N ILE A 144 0.91 -13.52 -39.74
CA ILE A 144 -0.05 -12.79 -38.95
C ILE A 144 0.01 -13.24 -37.48
N LEU A 145 0.30 -12.29 -36.60
CA LEU A 145 0.09 -12.44 -35.16
C LEU A 145 -1.20 -11.72 -34.75
N ILE A 146 -1.91 -12.28 -33.80
CA ILE A 146 -3.15 -11.73 -33.25
C ILE A 146 -2.96 -11.52 -31.76
N SER A 147 -3.14 -10.28 -31.31
CA SER A 147 -3.26 -9.94 -29.89
C SER A 147 -4.71 -9.60 -29.56
N VAL A 148 -5.30 -10.28 -28.60
CA VAL A 148 -6.67 -9.99 -28.12
C VAL A 148 -6.70 -9.03 -26.94
N THR A 149 -5.56 -8.43 -26.60
CA THR A 149 -5.40 -7.39 -25.58
C THR A 149 -4.60 -6.22 -26.17
N PRO A 150 -4.83 -4.96 -25.73
CA PRO A 150 -4.06 -3.82 -26.21
C PRO A 150 -2.60 -3.89 -25.69
N LEU A 151 -1.65 -3.75 -26.61
CA LEU A 151 -0.21 -3.74 -26.34
C LEU A 151 0.46 -2.43 -26.72
N ALA A 152 -0.13 -1.68 -27.68
CA ALA A 152 0.51 -0.50 -28.28
C ALA A 152 0.79 0.65 -27.30
N SER A 153 0.07 0.73 -26.17
CA SER A 153 0.16 1.80 -25.16
C SER A 153 0.90 1.37 -23.88
N PHE A 154 1.85 0.44 -23.97
CA PHE A 154 2.49 -0.23 -22.85
C PHE A 154 3.20 0.69 -21.84
N ILE A 155 3.73 1.87 -22.29
CA ILE A 155 4.40 2.83 -21.39
C ILE A 155 3.37 3.63 -20.60
N VAL A 156 2.39 4.23 -21.27
CA VAL A 156 1.36 5.03 -20.60
C VAL A 156 0.46 4.18 -19.72
N SER A 157 0.20 2.93 -20.13
CA SER A 157 -0.55 1.94 -19.34
C SER A 157 0.27 1.35 -18.18
N ARG A 158 1.53 1.75 -18.02
CA ARG A 158 2.42 1.39 -16.89
C ARG A 158 2.69 -0.11 -16.78
N PHE A 159 2.83 -0.82 -17.91
CA PHE A 159 3.12 -2.24 -17.90
C PHE A 159 4.51 -2.52 -17.27
N ALA A 160 4.63 -3.60 -16.51
CA ALA A 160 5.80 -3.92 -15.70
C ALA A 160 6.11 -5.43 -15.70
N PRO A 161 7.37 -5.85 -15.45
CA PRO A 161 8.59 -5.04 -15.35
C PRO A 161 9.01 -4.45 -16.71
N ARG A 162 9.69 -3.30 -16.67
CA ARG A 162 10.10 -2.60 -17.90
C ARG A 162 10.94 -3.46 -18.84
N CYS A 163 11.96 -4.14 -18.30
CA CYS A 163 12.88 -4.95 -19.12
C CYS A 163 12.16 -6.06 -19.88
N ASP A 164 11.18 -6.72 -19.25
CA ASP A 164 10.43 -7.79 -19.89
C ASP A 164 9.52 -7.24 -21.01
N TRP A 165 8.93 -6.06 -20.82
CA TRP A 165 8.14 -5.39 -21.85
C TRP A 165 8.99 -4.82 -22.98
N GLN A 166 10.20 -4.31 -22.72
CA GLN A 166 11.16 -3.92 -23.76
C GLN A 166 11.46 -5.09 -24.68
N ASN A 167 11.75 -6.25 -24.11
CA ASN A 167 12.04 -7.48 -24.87
C ASN A 167 10.83 -7.95 -25.67
N LEU A 168 9.63 -7.98 -25.08
CA LEU A 168 8.42 -8.40 -25.76
C LEU A 168 8.11 -7.52 -26.98
N ILE A 169 8.05 -6.20 -26.78
CA ILE A 169 7.75 -5.25 -27.86
C ILE A 169 8.86 -5.28 -28.90
N GLY A 170 10.12 -5.37 -28.48
CA GLY A 170 11.27 -5.51 -29.39
C GLY A 170 11.17 -6.73 -30.31
N LYS A 171 10.76 -7.89 -29.76
CA LYS A 171 10.53 -9.11 -30.57
C LYS A 171 9.34 -8.99 -31.52
N LEU A 172 8.24 -8.34 -31.09
CA LEU A 172 7.09 -8.10 -31.97
C LEU A 172 7.45 -7.17 -33.13
N LEU A 173 8.19 -6.08 -32.85
CA LEU A 173 8.70 -5.20 -33.90
C LEU A 173 9.71 -5.91 -34.81
N GLY A 174 10.56 -6.76 -34.27
CA GLY A 174 11.48 -7.60 -35.02
C GLY A 174 10.75 -8.54 -35.98
N PHE A 175 9.68 -9.20 -35.53
CA PHE A 175 8.81 -10.01 -36.40
C PHE A 175 8.27 -9.16 -37.55
N LEU A 176 7.71 -7.98 -37.27
CA LEU A 176 7.16 -7.09 -38.30
C LEU A 176 8.23 -6.59 -39.28
N ALA A 177 9.41 -6.24 -38.78
CA ALA A 177 10.52 -5.73 -39.59
C ALA A 177 11.26 -6.82 -40.39
N GLY A 178 11.10 -8.09 -40.04
CA GLY A 178 11.81 -9.21 -40.63
C GLY A 178 13.24 -9.39 -40.08
N CYS A 179 13.49 -8.98 -38.85
CA CYS A 179 14.74 -9.17 -38.12
C CYS A 179 14.48 -9.86 -36.77
N GLU A 180 15.52 -10.17 -36.03
CA GLU A 180 15.38 -10.92 -34.77
C GLU A 180 14.68 -10.11 -33.69
N SER A 181 15.07 -8.85 -33.49
CA SER A 181 14.51 -7.93 -32.50
C SER A 181 14.84 -6.48 -32.88
N VAL A 182 14.05 -5.54 -32.38
CA VAL A 182 14.28 -4.10 -32.48
C VAL A 182 14.54 -3.54 -31.08
N PRO A 183 15.57 -2.74 -30.85
CA PRO A 183 15.79 -2.09 -29.56
C PRO A 183 14.61 -1.21 -29.17
N VAL A 184 14.10 -1.41 -27.96
CA VAL A 184 13.01 -0.61 -27.38
C VAL A 184 13.49 -0.07 -26.03
N GLU A 185 13.94 1.17 -26.03
CA GLU A 185 14.44 1.82 -24.82
C GLU A 185 13.51 2.95 -24.40
N TYR A 186 13.01 2.89 -23.17
CA TYR A 186 12.15 3.93 -22.60
C TYR A 186 12.31 4.02 -21.10
N GLU A 187 11.90 5.14 -20.54
CA GLU A 187 11.68 5.28 -19.11
C GLU A 187 10.20 5.04 -18.77
N GLN A 188 9.96 4.43 -17.62
CA GLN A 188 8.59 4.24 -17.13
C GLN A 188 7.91 5.59 -16.88
N SER A 189 6.60 5.63 -17.12
CA SER A 189 5.78 6.83 -16.89
C SER A 189 5.71 7.24 -15.42
N VAL A 190 5.84 6.28 -14.51
CA VAL A 190 6.01 6.50 -13.06
C VAL A 190 7.24 5.72 -12.61
N ARG A 191 8.23 6.42 -12.08
CA ARG A 191 9.53 5.85 -11.76
C ARG A 191 10.08 6.42 -10.45
N PRO A 192 11.09 5.76 -9.83
CA PRO A 192 11.87 6.35 -8.76
C PRO A 192 12.52 7.67 -9.20
N THR A 193 12.62 8.62 -8.27
CA THR A 193 13.24 9.93 -8.56
C THR A 193 14.72 9.78 -8.90
N TYR A 194 15.44 8.89 -8.21
CA TYR A 194 16.86 8.64 -8.42
C TYR A 194 17.13 7.15 -8.65
N LYS A 195 18.19 6.83 -9.39
CA LYS A 195 18.69 5.47 -9.55
C LYS A 195 19.33 4.97 -8.24
N ALA A 196 19.54 3.66 -8.15
CA ALA A 196 20.10 3.01 -6.95
C ALA A 196 21.48 3.58 -6.54
N ASP A 197 22.32 3.87 -7.50
CA ASP A 197 23.71 4.31 -7.37
C ASP A 197 23.94 5.80 -7.65
N GLU A 198 22.88 6.55 -7.99
CA GLU A 198 22.98 7.97 -8.33
C GLU A 198 23.38 8.81 -7.10
N GLU A 199 24.25 9.81 -7.27
CA GLU A 199 24.60 10.73 -6.20
C GLU A 199 23.40 11.59 -5.81
N LEU A 200 23.09 11.66 -4.52
CA LEU A 200 21.96 12.42 -4.01
C LEU A 200 22.35 13.86 -3.68
N PRO A 201 21.50 14.84 -3.98
CA PRO A 201 21.67 16.20 -3.50
C PRO A 201 21.75 16.27 -1.97
N SER A 202 22.50 17.24 -1.45
CA SER A 202 22.67 17.41 -0.01
C SER A 202 21.39 17.78 0.73
N ASP A 203 20.41 18.36 0.05
CA ASP A 203 19.10 18.77 0.56
C ASP A 203 17.97 17.77 0.23
N VAL A 204 18.32 16.56 -0.23
CA VAL A 204 17.37 15.58 -0.75
C VAL A 204 16.22 15.24 0.22
N GLU A 205 16.49 15.13 1.54
CA GLU A 205 15.46 14.84 2.53
C GLU A 205 14.44 16.00 2.63
N SER A 206 14.92 17.25 2.61
CA SER A 206 14.07 18.43 2.61
C SER A 206 13.25 18.55 1.32
N ALA A 207 13.88 18.30 0.19
CA ALA A 207 13.22 18.31 -1.12
C ALA A 207 12.14 17.21 -1.21
N ALA A 208 12.44 16.01 -0.73
CA ALA A 208 11.48 14.89 -0.74
C ALA A 208 10.27 15.18 0.16
N PHE A 209 10.49 15.71 1.37
CA PHE A 209 9.41 16.13 2.25
C PHE A 209 8.53 17.19 1.60
N LYS A 210 9.14 18.26 1.07
CA LYS A 210 8.41 19.36 0.42
C LYS A 210 7.57 18.87 -0.76
N ARG A 211 8.12 18.04 -1.64
CA ARG A 211 7.38 17.46 -2.78
C ARG A 211 6.19 16.62 -2.31
N ASN A 212 6.33 15.89 -1.21
CA ASN A 212 5.21 15.12 -0.67
C ASN A 212 4.14 16.01 -0.02
N ALA A 213 4.51 17.06 0.72
CA ALA A 213 3.56 18.04 1.24
C ALA A 213 2.78 18.73 0.10
N GLU A 214 3.47 19.15 -0.97
CA GLU A 214 2.83 19.70 -2.17
C GLU A 214 1.88 18.70 -2.84
N TRP A 215 2.25 17.41 -2.86
CA TRP A 215 1.38 16.34 -3.36
C TRP A 215 0.09 16.23 -2.53
N PHE A 216 0.16 16.30 -1.20
CA PHE A 216 -1.04 16.32 -0.35
C PHE A 216 -1.97 17.46 -0.72
N TYR A 217 -1.47 18.68 -0.83
CA TYR A 217 -2.30 19.85 -1.16
C TYR A 217 -2.93 19.75 -2.54
N ARG A 218 -2.20 19.25 -3.51
CA ARG A 218 -2.64 19.18 -4.90
C ARG A 218 -3.64 18.07 -5.16
N GLU A 219 -3.45 16.89 -4.52
CA GLU A 219 -4.14 15.67 -4.93
C GLU A 219 -5.06 15.09 -3.86
N MET A 220 -4.69 15.20 -2.58
CA MET A 220 -5.35 14.41 -1.52
C MET A 220 -6.30 15.22 -0.64
N ILE A 221 -6.03 16.50 -0.45
CA ILE A 221 -6.87 17.35 0.40
C ILE A 221 -8.10 17.84 -0.36
N TYR A 222 -9.27 17.72 0.23
CA TYR A 222 -10.52 18.16 -0.38
C TYR A 222 -11.46 18.82 0.65
N ASN A 223 -12.47 19.54 0.14
CA ASN A 223 -13.53 20.10 0.98
C ASN A 223 -14.64 19.04 1.18
N HIS A 224 -14.84 18.62 2.42
CA HIS A 224 -15.90 17.69 2.81
C HIS A 224 -17.03 18.45 3.52
N HIS A 225 -18.02 18.90 2.77
CA HIS A 225 -19.19 19.64 3.31
C HIS A 225 -18.81 20.81 4.22
N GLY A 226 -17.81 21.60 3.83
CA GLY A 226 -17.30 22.73 4.59
C GLY A 226 -16.23 22.41 5.63
N ALA A 227 -15.84 21.13 5.75
CA ALA A 227 -14.68 20.68 6.53
C ALA A 227 -13.54 20.24 5.59
N ILE A 228 -12.32 20.24 6.09
CA ILE A 228 -11.17 19.71 5.34
C ILE A 228 -11.13 18.19 5.51
N GLY A 229 -11.14 17.45 4.40
CA GLY A 229 -10.96 16.02 4.34
C GLY A 229 -9.68 15.62 3.61
N VAL A 230 -9.31 14.37 3.73
CA VAL A 230 -8.23 13.75 2.96
C VAL A 230 -8.72 12.43 2.36
N PHE A 231 -8.44 12.20 1.08
CA PHE A 231 -8.68 10.89 0.47
C PHE A 231 -7.76 9.85 1.09
N GLU A 232 -8.25 8.61 1.22
CA GLU A 232 -7.43 7.50 1.69
C GLU A 232 -6.23 7.25 0.76
N GLY A 233 -6.42 7.43 -0.54
CA GLY A 233 -5.37 7.35 -1.54
C GLY A 233 -5.83 6.87 -2.90
N TYR A 234 -4.94 6.12 -3.59
CA TYR A 234 -5.22 5.50 -4.88
C TYR A 234 -5.10 3.97 -4.77
N THR A 235 -6.06 3.24 -5.33
CA THR A 235 -6.02 1.77 -5.41
C THR A 235 -4.93 1.29 -6.36
N SER A 236 -4.64 -0.02 -6.36
CA SER A 236 -3.80 -0.65 -7.39
C SER A 236 -4.50 -0.89 -8.72
N ILE A 237 -5.76 -0.48 -8.88
CA ILE A 237 -6.49 -0.57 -10.14
C ILE A 237 -6.01 0.56 -11.05
N ILE A 238 -5.34 0.20 -12.13
CA ILE A 238 -4.78 1.13 -13.12
C ILE A 238 -5.51 0.90 -14.43
N ASP A 239 -6.11 1.94 -15.00
CA ASP A 239 -6.78 1.85 -16.29
C ASP A 239 -5.80 1.95 -17.47
N VAL A 240 -6.30 1.79 -18.70
CA VAL A 240 -5.49 1.85 -19.93
C VAL A 240 -4.81 3.20 -20.15
N THR A 241 -5.22 4.25 -19.45
CA THR A 241 -4.59 5.58 -19.48
C THR A 241 -3.49 5.73 -18.43
N GLY A 242 -3.20 4.70 -17.67
CA GLY A 242 -2.25 4.72 -16.55
C GLY A 242 -2.80 5.36 -15.27
N ARG A 243 -4.07 5.75 -15.24
CA ARG A 243 -4.69 6.37 -14.06
C ARG A 243 -5.16 5.33 -13.07
N GLN A 244 -5.05 5.68 -11.79
CA GLN A 244 -5.53 4.87 -10.67
C GLN A 244 -6.85 5.41 -10.13
N TRP A 245 -7.64 4.50 -9.58
CA TRP A 245 -8.90 4.86 -8.94
C TRP A 245 -8.63 5.44 -7.55
N VAL A 246 -9.33 6.53 -7.24
CA VAL A 246 -9.29 7.15 -5.91
C VAL A 246 -10.08 6.30 -4.92
N MET A 247 -9.55 6.16 -3.70
CA MET A 247 -10.26 5.64 -2.54
C MET A 247 -10.87 6.82 -1.78
N PRO A 248 -12.19 7.05 -1.90
CA PRO A 248 -12.81 8.25 -1.36
C PRO A 248 -13.19 8.14 0.12
N ALA A 249 -12.90 7.02 0.77
CA ALA A 249 -13.26 6.80 2.17
C ALA A 249 -12.69 7.90 3.08
N LEU A 250 -13.53 8.43 3.97
CA LEU A 250 -13.12 9.38 4.99
C LEU A 250 -12.71 8.59 6.24
N ARG A 251 -11.42 8.32 6.38
CA ARG A 251 -10.86 7.53 7.47
C ARG A 251 -10.32 8.39 8.61
N GLY A 252 -10.63 7.97 9.83
CA GLY A 252 -10.18 8.67 11.04
C GLY A 252 -8.66 8.65 11.22
N ASP A 253 -8.00 7.54 10.89
CA ASP A 253 -6.54 7.41 10.96
C ASP A 253 -5.86 8.34 9.95
N CYS A 254 -6.24 8.32 8.68
CA CYS A 254 -5.69 9.21 7.66
C CYS A 254 -5.82 10.69 8.06
N LEU A 255 -6.95 11.11 8.63
CA LEU A 255 -7.13 12.49 9.09
C LEU A 255 -6.09 12.88 10.15
N GLY A 256 -5.89 12.03 11.16
CA GLY A 256 -4.93 12.29 12.23
C GLY A 256 -3.48 12.24 11.76
N GLU A 257 -3.10 11.21 11.02
CA GLU A 257 -1.74 11.01 10.52
C GLU A 257 -1.32 12.12 9.54
N CYS A 258 -2.18 12.45 8.56
CA CYS A 258 -1.90 13.52 7.60
C CYS A 258 -1.86 14.90 8.23
N SER A 259 -2.55 15.12 9.38
CA SER A 259 -2.46 16.39 10.11
C SER A 259 -1.03 16.71 10.52
N ALA A 260 -0.23 15.68 10.86
CA ALA A 260 1.18 15.83 11.22
C ALA A 260 2.02 16.40 10.06
N VAL A 261 1.75 15.94 8.82
CA VAL A 261 2.44 16.48 7.64
C VAL A 261 2.20 17.97 7.48
N GLY A 262 0.93 18.40 7.62
CA GLY A 262 0.59 19.82 7.55
C GLY A 262 1.26 20.67 8.64
N ALA A 263 1.26 20.19 9.89
CA ALA A 263 1.90 20.88 10.99
C ALA A 263 3.43 20.97 10.83
N LEU A 264 4.06 19.90 10.34
CA LEU A 264 5.49 19.85 10.05
C LEU A 264 5.86 20.80 8.89
N ASP A 265 5.04 20.83 7.83
CA ASP A 265 5.26 21.76 6.73
C ASP A 265 5.15 23.22 7.21
N TYR A 266 4.15 23.55 8.01
CA TYR A 266 4.05 24.89 8.61
C TYR A 266 5.30 25.27 9.41
N VAL A 267 5.82 24.37 10.23
CA VAL A 267 7.00 24.65 11.06
C VAL A 267 8.27 24.81 10.21
N LEU A 268 8.41 24.04 9.14
CA LEU A 268 9.60 24.06 8.28
C LEU A 268 9.57 25.17 7.23
N SER A 269 8.41 25.47 6.66
CA SER A 269 8.27 26.44 5.55
C SER A 269 7.70 27.80 5.98
N GLY A 270 6.90 27.84 7.05
CA GLY A 270 6.10 28.99 7.44
C GLY A 270 4.81 29.15 6.64
N GLU A 271 4.52 28.23 5.71
CA GLU A 271 3.37 28.31 4.81
C GLU A 271 2.05 28.06 5.55
N ARG A 272 1.14 29.01 5.47
CA ARG A 272 -0.15 28.96 6.18
C ARG A 272 -1.01 27.75 5.78
N ALA A 273 -0.87 27.27 4.56
CA ALA A 273 -1.59 26.10 4.07
C ALA A 273 -1.35 24.85 4.93
N GLY A 274 -0.12 24.65 5.42
CA GLY A 274 0.21 23.56 6.33
C GLY A 274 -0.57 23.62 7.64
N ARG A 275 -0.64 24.79 8.24
CA ARG A 275 -1.42 25.01 9.46
C ARG A 275 -2.92 24.79 9.25
N GLU A 276 -3.47 25.32 8.15
CA GLU A 276 -4.88 25.15 7.80
C GLU A 276 -5.23 23.68 7.55
N MET A 277 -4.37 22.93 6.87
CA MET A 277 -4.50 21.49 6.69
C MET A 277 -4.52 20.77 8.05
N ALA A 278 -3.53 20.98 8.90
CA ALA A 278 -3.41 20.31 10.18
C ALA A 278 -4.63 20.56 11.09
N GLU A 279 -4.99 21.83 11.30
CA GLU A 279 -6.13 22.22 12.14
C GLU A 279 -7.46 21.70 11.57
N GLY A 280 -7.62 21.76 10.25
CA GLY A 280 -8.83 21.30 9.56
C GLY A 280 -9.03 19.80 9.64
N LEU A 281 -7.98 19.01 9.41
CA LEU A 281 -8.04 17.54 9.49
C LEU A 281 -8.32 17.07 10.92
N ILE A 282 -7.65 17.63 11.95
CA ILE A 282 -7.92 17.30 13.36
C ILE A 282 -9.38 17.62 13.72
N LYS A 283 -9.87 18.79 13.31
CA LYS A 283 -11.25 19.18 13.54
C LYS A 283 -12.22 18.20 12.90
N THR A 284 -12.00 17.82 11.64
CA THR A 284 -12.85 16.85 10.93
C THR A 284 -12.83 15.49 11.62
N MET A 285 -11.65 15.01 12.02
CA MET A 285 -11.49 13.75 12.74
C MET A 285 -12.28 13.72 14.06
N LEU A 286 -12.19 14.78 14.86
CA LEU A 286 -12.70 14.78 16.22
C LEU A 286 -14.14 15.33 16.36
N ASP A 287 -14.66 16.03 15.33
CA ASP A 287 -15.97 16.68 15.39
C ASP A 287 -17.02 16.00 14.50
N THR A 288 -16.62 15.09 13.59
CA THR A 288 -17.54 14.46 12.64
C THR A 288 -18.13 13.16 13.21
N PRO A 289 -19.46 13.09 13.49
CA PRO A 289 -20.08 11.89 14.07
C PRO A 289 -20.03 10.63 13.19
N LYS A 290 -19.75 10.77 11.90
CA LYS A 290 -19.54 9.62 11.00
C LYS A 290 -18.15 8.98 11.19
N VAL A 291 -17.17 9.77 11.63
CA VAL A 291 -15.78 9.34 11.82
C VAL A 291 -15.52 8.97 13.28
N ARG A 292 -16.16 9.68 14.23
CA ARG A 292 -15.94 9.51 15.67
C ARG A 292 -17.22 9.12 16.38
N ASP A 293 -17.13 8.23 17.35
CA ASP A 293 -18.23 7.93 18.26
C ASP A 293 -18.41 9.07 19.27
N CYS A 294 -19.39 9.92 19.02
CA CYS A 294 -19.71 11.08 19.81
C CYS A 294 -20.81 10.83 20.88
N CYS A 295 -21.35 9.60 20.98
CA CYS A 295 -22.43 9.27 21.92
C CYS A 295 -21.88 8.85 23.29
N PRO A 296 -22.08 9.66 24.39
CA PRO A 296 -21.56 9.31 25.71
C PRO A 296 -22.09 7.99 26.28
N ALA A 297 -23.27 7.54 25.84
CA ALA A 297 -23.85 6.25 26.26
C ALA A 297 -23.29 5.06 25.46
N SER A 298 -22.46 5.29 24.47
CA SER A 298 -21.86 4.24 23.65
C SER A 298 -20.70 3.56 24.35
N GLN A 299 -20.58 2.26 24.11
CA GLN A 299 -19.48 1.45 24.66
C GLN A 299 -18.12 1.83 24.06
N THR A 300 -18.10 2.40 22.84
CA THR A 300 -16.91 2.88 22.12
C THR A 300 -16.81 4.41 22.09
N PHE A 301 -17.57 5.12 22.96
CA PHE A 301 -17.54 6.58 23.02
C PHE A 301 -16.11 7.12 23.05
N GLY A 302 -15.84 8.08 22.17
CA GLY A 302 -14.53 8.72 22.00
C GLY A 302 -13.64 8.09 20.93
N SER A 303 -13.87 6.83 20.53
CA SER A 303 -13.09 6.17 19.48
C SER A 303 -13.43 6.66 18.08
N LEU A 304 -12.50 6.47 17.15
CA LEU A 304 -12.70 6.65 15.72
C LEU A 304 -13.20 5.33 15.09
N PHE A 305 -14.09 5.46 14.14
CA PHE A 305 -14.52 4.38 13.28
C PHE A 305 -13.52 4.15 12.15
N PHE A 306 -13.55 2.97 11.56
CA PHE A 306 -12.68 2.60 10.43
C PHE A 306 -12.83 3.62 9.29
N ASP A 307 -14.05 3.88 8.87
CA ASP A 307 -14.40 4.93 7.92
C ASP A 307 -15.82 5.44 8.15
N ASP A 308 -16.29 6.36 7.32
CA ASP A 308 -17.62 6.98 7.44
C ASP A 308 -18.79 6.03 7.10
N ALA A 309 -18.51 4.82 6.59
CA ALA A 309 -19.46 3.75 6.31
C ALA A 309 -19.34 2.55 7.26
N ASN A 310 -18.13 2.25 7.76
CA ASN A 310 -17.82 1.09 8.60
C ASN A 310 -17.48 1.52 10.04
N ARG A 311 -18.30 1.14 10.99
CA ARG A 311 -18.18 1.51 12.42
C ARG A 311 -17.26 0.60 13.23
N ALA A 312 -16.38 -0.17 12.61
CA ALA A 312 -15.35 -0.93 13.32
C ALA A 312 -14.35 0.02 13.99
N VAL A 313 -13.95 -0.30 15.21
CA VAL A 313 -12.96 0.44 16.01
C VAL A 313 -11.70 -0.39 16.10
N TYR A 314 -10.69 -0.06 15.30
CA TYR A 314 -9.37 -0.67 15.33
C TYR A 314 -8.46 0.05 16.33
N GLY A 315 -7.62 -0.71 17.05
CA GLY A 315 -6.73 -0.15 18.07
C GLY A 315 -5.59 0.67 17.46
N ASP A 316 -5.00 0.18 16.40
CA ASP A 316 -3.90 0.82 15.67
C ASP A 316 -4.34 2.10 14.93
N ASP A 317 -5.44 2.05 14.16
CA ASP A 317 -5.99 3.22 13.45
C ASP A 317 -6.20 4.40 14.41
N ASN A 318 -6.91 4.13 15.50
CA ASN A 318 -7.17 5.14 16.53
C ASN A 318 -5.87 5.69 17.14
N SER A 319 -4.89 4.83 17.35
CA SER A 319 -3.64 5.21 18.03
C SER A 319 -2.74 6.03 17.12
N ARG A 320 -2.62 5.65 15.83
CA ARG A 320 -1.87 6.42 14.84
C ARG A 320 -2.48 7.81 14.64
N ALA A 321 -3.82 7.86 14.50
CA ALA A 321 -4.55 9.12 14.41
C ALA A 321 -4.29 10.04 15.61
N ALA A 322 -4.36 9.49 16.81
CA ALA A 322 -4.13 10.27 18.05
C ALA A 322 -2.68 10.76 18.15
N LEU A 323 -1.69 9.91 17.81
CA LEU A 323 -0.28 10.31 17.82
C LEU A 323 0.01 11.41 16.79
N GLY A 324 -0.57 11.32 15.58
CA GLY A 324 -0.46 12.37 14.56
C GLY A 324 -1.09 13.69 15.04
N ALA A 325 -2.27 13.64 15.65
CA ALA A 325 -2.95 14.83 16.18
C ALA A 325 -2.19 15.45 17.36
N ILE A 326 -1.65 14.64 18.29
CA ILE A 326 -0.81 15.12 19.40
C ILE A 326 0.43 15.81 18.86
N LEU A 327 1.13 15.21 17.90
CA LEU A 327 2.29 15.81 17.25
C LEU A 327 1.94 17.14 16.58
N SER A 328 0.81 17.21 15.89
CA SER A 328 0.35 18.42 15.21
C SER A 328 0.07 19.55 16.20
N GLU A 329 -0.72 19.28 17.26
CA GLU A 329 -1.04 20.28 18.27
C GLU A 329 0.20 20.76 19.03
N ASP A 330 1.14 19.85 19.29
CA ASP A 330 2.43 20.18 19.91
C ASP A 330 3.30 21.10 19.03
N LEU A 331 3.36 20.82 17.72
CA LEU A 331 4.06 21.64 16.75
C LEU A 331 3.44 23.03 16.60
N LEU A 332 2.10 23.10 16.59
CA LEU A 332 1.36 24.34 16.48
C LEU A 332 1.27 25.13 17.81
N GLY A 333 1.60 24.49 18.93
CA GLY A 333 1.52 25.09 20.28
C GLY A 333 0.09 25.34 20.77
N ASP A 334 -0.89 24.56 20.25
CA ASP A 334 -2.32 24.78 20.55
C ASP A 334 -3.05 23.45 20.85
N PRO A 335 -2.99 22.90 22.08
CA PRO A 335 -3.60 21.61 22.46
C PRO A 335 -5.11 21.71 22.70
N LYS A 336 -5.85 22.40 21.85
CA LYS A 336 -7.30 22.69 22.01
C LYS A 336 -8.19 21.44 21.97
N HIS A 337 -7.74 20.34 21.41
CA HIS A 337 -8.50 19.10 21.35
C HIS A 337 -8.06 18.06 22.40
N ALA A 338 -7.19 18.41 23.35
CA ALA A 338 -6.66 17.51 24.37
C ALA A 338 -7.75 16.68 25.09
N LYS A 339 -8.92 17.26 25.40
CA LYS A 339 -10.06 16.55 26.02
C LYS A 339 -10.57 15.43 25.14
N LYS A 340 -10.71 15.64 23.82
CA LYS A 340 -11.21 14.63 22.87
C LYS A 340 -10.18 13.55 22.59
N ILE A 341 -8.91 13.92 22.55
CA ILE A 341 -7.78 12.97 22.41
C ILE A 341 -7.70 12.09 23.66
N LEU A 342 -7.85 12.65 24.86
CA LEU A 342 -7.95 11.84 26.09
C LEU A 342 -9.15 10.90 26.08
N GLN A 343 -10.32 11.35 25.59
CA GLN A 343 -11.50 10.47 25.44
C GLN A 343 -11.18 9.28 24.54
N LEU A 344 -10.48 9.52 23.42
CA LEU A 344 -10.04 8.45 22.50
C LEU A 344 -9.07 7.48 23.22
N GLY A 345 -8.03 7.99 23.88
CA GLY A 345 -7.08 7.16 24.61
C GLY A 345 -7.74 6.31 25.70
N TYR A 346 -8.59 6.90 26.54
CA TYR A 346 -9.33 6.15 27.54
C TYR A 346 -10.38 5.19 26.96
N SER A 347 -10.95 5.49 25.78
CA SER A 347 -11.83 4.57 25.07
C SER A 347 -11.12 3.28 24.68
N LEU A 348 -9.90 3.40 24.18
CA LEU A 348 -9.05 2.25 23.87
C LEU A 348 -8.64 1.53 25.15
N LEU A 349 -8.17 2.26 26.15
CA LEU A 349 -7.71 1.68 27.43
C LEU A 349 -8.80 0.91 28.15
N ARG A 350 -10.05 1.39 28.17
CA ARG A 350 -11.18 0.69 28.83
C ARG A 350 -11.62 -0.58 28.10
N THR A 351 -11.19 -0.79 26.85
CA THR A 351 -11.43 -2.00 26.06
C THR A 351 -10.16 -2.84 25.86
N THR A 352 -9.10 -2.55 26.62
CA THR A 352 -7.84 -3.28 26.67
C THR A 352 -7.81 -4.19 27.89
N GLY A 353 -7.36 -5.44 27.71
CA GLY A 353 -7.30 -6.44 28.78
C GLY A 353 -6.23 -6.16 29.82
N PRO A 354 -6.22 -6.90 30.97
CA PRO A 354 -5.25 -6.72 32.03
C PRO A 354 -3.80 -6.97 31.61
N ASN A 355 -3.59 -7.81 30.60
CA ASN A 355 -2.28 -8.08 30.02
C ASN A 355 -1.84 -7.05 28.97
N GLY A 356 -2.55 -5.93 28.85
CA GLY A 356 -2.24 -4.84 27.91
C GLY A 356 -2.56 -5.12 26.45
N LEU A 357 -3.07 -6.33 26.14
CA LEU A 357 -3.48 -6.70 24.80
C LEU A 357 -4.95 -6.35 24.56
N ARG A 358 -5.32 -6.24 23.30
CA ARG A 358 -6.66 -5.83 22.86
C ARG A 358 -7.10 -6.67 21.66
N ARG A 359 -8.40 -6.87 21.47
CA ARG A 359 -8.92 -7.42 20.20
C ARG A 359 -8.54 -6.50 19.03
N PRO A 360 -8.28 -7.05 17.84
CA PRO A 360 -7.98 -6.26 16.65
C PRO A 360 -9.03 -5.17 16.41
N SER A 361 -10.32 -5.52 16.42
CA SER A 361 -11.42 -4.58 16.23
C SER A 361 -12.58 -4.83 17.18
N LEU A 362 -13.37 -3.78 17.41
CA LEU A 362 -14.66 -3.83 18.11
C LEU A 362 -15.72 -3.10 17.26
N ILE A 363 -16.89 -3.72 17.09
CA ILE A 363 -18.00 -3.19 16.28
C ILE A 363 -19.23 -3.05 17.18
N GLN A 364 -19.92 -1.90 17.13
CA GLN A 364 -21.20 -1.71 17.78
C GLN A 364 -22.36 -1.81 16.77
N PRO A 365 -23.50 -2.40 17.19
CA PRO A 365 -23.78 -3.02 18.51
C PRO A 365 -23.31 -4.47 18.62
N GLU A 366 -22.77 -5.10 17.56
CA GLU A 366 -22.56 -6.54 17.40
C GLU A 366 -21.76 -7.15 18.57
N HIS A 367 -20.58 -6.61 18.84
CA HIS A 367 -19.70 -7.14 19.88
C HIS A 367 -20.17 -6.80 21.31
N PHE A 368 -21.11 -5.86 21.46
CA PHE A 368 -21.59 -5.40 22.77
C PHE A 368 -23.00 -5.88 23.13
N GLN A 369 -23.57 -6.84 22.39
CA GLN A 369 -24.87 -7.45 22.75
C GLN A 369 -24.74 -8.16 24.10
N GLY A 370 -25.49 -7.68 25.10
CA GLY A 370 -25.40 -8.19 26.46
C GLY A 370 -24.08 -7.96 27.19
N LYS A 371 -23.17 -7.21 26.61
CA LYS A 371 -21.84 -6.87 27.14
C LYS A 371 -21.64 -5.37 27.28
N THR A 372 -20.68 -4.99 28.12
CA THR A 372 -20.19 -3.63 28.23
C THR A 372 -18.68 -3.62 27.99
N TRP A 373 -18.07 -2.42 27.93
CA TRP A 373 -16.62 -2.28 27.87
C TRP A 373 -15.88 -3.04 29.01
N LYS A 374 -16.52 -3.24 30.18
CA LYS A 374 -15.94 -4.00 31.32
C LYS A 374 -15.64 -5.45 30.98
N ASN A 375 -16.41 -6.07 30.09
CA ASN A 375 -16.14 -7.43 29.66
C ASN A 375 -14.79 -7.52 28.95
N TYR A 376 -14.51 -6.55 28.05
CA TYR A 376 -13.24 -6.47 27.33
C TYR A 376 -12.08 -6.05 28.24
N ARG A 377 -12.33 -5.14 29.19
CA ARG A 377 -11.32 -4.71 30.17
C ARG A 377 -10.82 -5.88 31.04
N ASN A 378 -11.65 -6.86 31.30
CA ASN A 378 -11.37 -8.00 32.14
C ASN A 378 -10.97 -9.28 31.36
N GLU A 379 -10.87 -9.20 30.02
CA GLU A 379 -10.50 -10.32 29.17
C GLU A 379 -8.99 -10.32 28.93
N ASN A 380 -8.33 -11.48 29.15
CA ASN A 380 -6.95 -11.66 28.70
C ASN A 380 -6.94 -12.20 27.28
N TYR A 381 -6.24 -11.48 26.41
CA TYR A 381 -6.03 -11.88 25.02
C TYR A 381 -4.74 -12.69 24.91
N GLU A 382 -4.76 -13.76 24.11
CA GLU A 382 -3.61 -14.67 24.01
C GLU A 382 -2.66 -14.29 22.85
N LYS A 383 -3.21 -13.65 21.82
CA LYS A 383 -2.46 -13.38 20.58
C LYS A 383 -1.83 -11.98 20.60
N VAL A 384 -0.54 -11.95 20.42
CA VAL A 384 0.20 -10.69 20.23
C VAL A 384 0.22 -10.37 18.75
N HIS A 385 -0.45 -9.28 18.38
CA HIS A 385 -0.56 -8.76 17.01
C HIS A 385 0.07 -7.37 16.93
N PRO A 386 1.34 -7.21 16.66
CA PRO A 386 1.97 -5.88 16.58
C PRO A 386 1.27 -4.96 15.59
N HIS A 387 0.78 -5.48 14.47
CA HIS A 387 0.03 -4.70 13.50
C HIS A 387 -1.13 -3.93 14.13
N TYR A 388 -1.98 -4.59 14.92
CA TYR A 388 -3.16 -3.98 15.55
C TYR A 388 -2.91 -3.36 16.92
N GLN A 389 -1.76 -3.62 17.55
CA GLN A 389 -1.56 -3.35 18.98
C GLN A 389 -0.34 -2.48 19.28
N ALA A 390 0.75 -2.58 18.53
CA ALA A 390 2.01 -1.92 18.88
C ALA A 390 1.89 -0.40 19.00
N TRP A 391 1.17 0.23 18.07
CA TRP A 391 0.97 1.67 18.09
C TRP A 391 -0.01 2.11 19.19
N HIS A 392 -0.90 1.23 19.66
CA HIS A 392 -1.69 1.47 20.85
C HIS A 392 -0.80 1.48 22.12
N TRP A 393 0.21 0.63 22.19
CA TRP A 393 1.18 0.68 23.30
C TRP A 393 1.98 1.98 23.26
N ALA A 394 2.39 2.44 22.08
CA ALA A 394 3.05 3.73 21.89
C ALA A 394 2.15 4.90 22.31
N LEU A 395 0.87 4.92 21.92
CA LEU A 395 -0.08 5.94 22.36
C LEU A 395 -0.23 5.93 23.89
N ASN A 396 -0.30 4.78 24.53
CA ASN A 396 -0.36 4.70 25.99
C ASN A 396 0.86 5.34 26.65
N LEU A 397 2.08 5.11 26.12
CA LEU A 397 3.30 5.76 26.62
C LEU A 397 3.29 7.27 26.41
N GLN A 398 2.82 7.74 25.24
CA GLN A 398 2.63 9.16 24.98
C GLN A 398 1.63 9.79 25.95
N LEU A 399 0.48 9.15 26.19
CA LEU A 399 -0.53 9.66 27.13
C LEU A 399 -0.05 9.60 28.57
N TYR A 400 0.73 8.58 28.96
CA TYR A 400 1.39 8.57 30.26
C TYR A 400 2.32 9.76 30.42
N LYS A 401 3.17 10.07 29.45
CA LYS A 401 4.10 11.20 29.47
C LYS A 401 3.36 12.55 29.58
N LEU A 402 2.16 12.66 29.00
CA LEU A 402 1.34 13.87 29.04
C LEU A 402 0.50 14.00 30.33
N THR A 403 0.07 12.89 30.94
CA THR A 403 -0.92 12.91 32.05
C THR A 403 -0.35 12.47 33.39
N GLY A 404 0.72 11.69 33.40
CA GLY A 404 1.20 10.98 34.58
C GLY A 404 0.29 9.82 35.04
N ASP A 405 -0.79 9.50 34.29
CA ASP A 405 -1.72 8.42 34.67
C ASP A 405 -1.11 7.04 34.43
N ARG A 406 -0.81 6.36 35.51
CA ARG A 406 -0.14 5.05 35.51
C ARG A 406 -0.90 3.94 34.79
N ASP A 407 -2.22 4.02 34.69
CA ASP A 407 -3.00 3.01 33.94
C ASP A 407 -2.52 2.88 32.50
N PHE A 408 -2.08 3.96 31.87
CA PHE A 408 -1.49 3.95 30.54
C PHE A 408 -0.12 3.23 30.53
N LEU A 409 0.78 3.61 31.45
CA LEU A 409 2.11 3.00 31.53
C LEU A 409 2.02 1.50 31.84
N ASP A 410 1.21 1.14 32.83
CA ASP A 410 1.08 -0.24 33.29
C ASP A 410 0.48 -1.14 32.19
N SER A 411 -0.49 -0.59 31.41
CA SER A 411 -1.04 -1.29 30.25
C SER A 411 0.02 -1.51 29.14
N ALA A 412 0.82 -0.49 28.81
CA ALA A 412 1.88 -0.61 27.82
C ALA A 412 2.96 -1.61 28.26
N LYS A 413 3.41 -1.56 29.52
CA LYS A 413 4.41 -2.48 30.06
C LYS A 413 3.90 -3.91 30.08
N ALA A 414 2.64 -4.15 30.46
CA ALA A 414 2.04 -5.48 30.41
C ALA A 414 2.06 -6.07 28.99
N ALA A 415 1.68 -5.26 28.00
CA ALA A 415 1.70 -5.68 26.60
C ALA A 415 3.11 -5.98 26.07
N LEU A 416 4.09 -5.11 26.39
CA LEU A 416 5.48 -5.32 25.99
C LEU A 416 6.11 -6.54 26.63
N ASN A 417 5.71 -6.90 27.86
CA ASN A 417 6.06 -8.18 28.49
C ASN A 417 5.52 -9.38 27.70
N GLU A 418 4.27 -9.32 27.23
CA GLU A 418 3.73 -10.38 26.37
C GLU A 418 4.46 -10.43 25.03
N ALA A 419 4.76 -9.28 24.42
CA ALA A 419 5.53 -9.21 23.18
C ALA A 419 6.93 -9.82 23.31
N ASN A 420 7.62 -9.59 24.44
CA ASN A 420 8.94 -10.18 24.70
C ASN A 420 8.93 -11.72 24.74
N LYS A 421 7.82 -12.34 25.18
CA LYS A 421 7.65 -13.80 25.22
C LYS A 421 7.51 -14.40 23.82
N CYS A 422 6.92 -13.65 22.89
CA CYS A 422 6.64 -14.11 21.52
C CYS A 422 7.76 -13.75 20.53
N PHE A 423 8.53 -12.69 20.79
CA PHE A 423 9.53 -12.17 19.85
C PHE A 423 10.56 -13.24 19.41
N PRO A 424 10.83 -13.40 18.11
CA PRO A 424 10.39 -12.56 16.97
C PRO A 424 9.12 -13.05 16.26
N ASP A 425 8.44 -14.05 16.78
CA ASP A 425 7.30 -14.72 16.17
C ASP A 425 5.98 -14.14 16.69
N PHE A 426 5.33 -13.30 15.89
CA PHE A 426 4.08 -12.64 16.21
C PHE A 426 2.92 -13.16 15.36
N TYR A 427 1.71 -12.80 15.72
CA TYR A 427 0.50 -13.21 15.04
C TYR A 427 0.04 -12.12 14.05
N TRP A 428 0.14 -12.40 12.76
CA TRP A 428 -0.32 -11.48 11.71
C TRP A 428 -0.59 -12.25 10.39
N GLN A 429 -1.33 -11.66 9.46
CA GLN A 429 -1.65 -12.32 8.19
C GLN A 429 -0.71 -11.97 7.04
N ASN A 430 -0.10 -10.77 7.01
CA ASN A 430 0.91 -10.42 6.01
C ASN A 430 2.28 -11.04 6.34
N GLY A 431 3.36 -10.46 5.86
CA GLY A 431 4.71 -10.91 6.20
C GLY A 431 5.12 -10.58 7.64
N ALA A 432 6.20 -11.18 8.10
CA ALA A 432 6.74 -10.96 9.44
C ALA A 432 7.47 -9.62 9.59
N THR A 433 7.93 -9.02 8.50
CA THR A 433 8.68 -7.75 8.50
C THR A 433 7.88 -6.61 9.10
N GLY A 434 6.57 -6.56 8.81
CA GLY A 434 5.67 -5.56 9.37
C GLY A 434 5.57 -5.61 10.89
N ASP A 435 5.53 -6.79 11.46
CA ASP A 435 5.49 -6.99 12.92
C ASP A 435 6.78 -6.48 13.59
N TRP A 436 7.94 -6.83 13.03
CA TRP A 436 9.23 -6.40 13.55
C TRP A 436 9.43 -4.88 13.48
N ALA A 437 8.93 -4.26 12.40
CA ALA A 437 8.99 -2.83 12.20
C ALA A 437 8.12 -2.07 13.22
N ARG A 438 6.89 -2.52 13.43
CA ARG A 438 5.89 -1.80 14.24
C ARG A 438 6.19 -1.79 15.74
N ILE A 439 6.88 -2.83 16.25
CA ILE A 439 7.22 -2.89 17.68
C ILE A 439 8.35 -1.93 18.07
N LEU A 440 9.14 -1.41 17.12
CA LEU A 440 10.27 -0.50 17.44
C LEU A 440 9.80 0.73 18.21
N LEU A 441 8.72 1.35 17.76
CA LEU A 441 8.22 2.60 18.34
C LEU A 441 7.87 2.49 19.84
N PRO A 442 7.01 1.55 20.29
CA PRO A 442 6.68 1.47 21.70
C PRO A 442 7.86 1.06 22.59
N TYR A 443 8.83 0.25 22.09
CA TYR A 443 10.04 -0.04 22.85
C TYR A 443 10.95 1.19 23.01
N ALA A 444 11.07 2.02 21.98
CA ALA A 444 11.81 3.27 22.04
C ALA A 444 11.15 4.25 23.03
N MET A 445 9.84 4.47 22.92
CA MET A 445 9.09 5.35 23.82
C MET A 445 9.11 4.86 25.26
N LEU A 446 9.16 3.54 25.51
CA LEU A 446 9.29 3.00 26.87
C LEU A 446 10.62 3.43 27.52
N VAL A 447 11.72 3.42 26.77
CA VAL A 447 13.03 3.90 27.25
C VAL A 447 12.95 5.39 27.56
N GLU A 448 12.26 6.19 26.75
CA GLU A 448 12.14 7.62 26.99
C GLU A 448 11.28 7.99 28.22
N VAL A 449 10.30 7.17 28.58
CA VAL A 449 9.45 7.44 29.77
C VAL A 449 9.97 6.77 31.03
N GLU A 450 10.70 5.68 30.92
CA GLU A 450 11.26 4.92 32.04
C GLU A 450 12.62 4.30 31.63
N ASP A 451 13.68 5.11 31.73
CA ASP A 451 15.03 4.73 31.32
C ASP A 451 15.70 3.84 32.35
N ILE A 452 15.51 2.53 32.21
CA ILE A 452 16.15 1.51 33.05
C ILE A 452 16.90 0.49 32.20
N PRO A 453 17.90 -0.22 32.76
CA PRO A 453 18.69 -1.19 31.99
C PRO A 453 17.86 -2.27 31.30
N GLU A 454 16.77 -2.71 31.91
CA GLU A 454 15.87 -3.72 31.35
C GLU A 454 15.19 -3.22 30.07
N HIS A 455 14.62 -2.00 30.09
CA HIS A 455 13.95 -1.41 28.91
C HIS A 455 14.94 -1.12 27.79
N ARG A 456 16.15 -0.64 28.12
CA ARG A 456 17.24 -0.51 27.13
C ARG A 456 17.64 -1.84 26.52
N ALA A 457 17.67 -2.91 27.29
CA ALA A 457 17.97 -4.25 26.78
C ALA A 457 16.88 -4.76 25.83
N TRP A 458 15.59 -4.50 26.15
CA TRP A 458 14.47 -4.85 25.30
C TRP A 458 14.52 -4.09 23.98
N LEU A 459 14.68 -2.76 24.03
CA LEU A 459 14.83 -1.94 22.82
C LEU A 459 16.01 -2.42 21.97
N LYS A 460 17.16 -2.64 22.59
CA LYS A 460 18.35 -3.12 21.88
C LYS A 460 18.10 -4.45 21.16
N LYS A 461 17.41 -5.39 21.81
CA LYS A 461 17.08 -6.69 21.21
C LYS A 461 16.25 -6.54 19.94
N VAL A 462 15.22 -5.72 19.97
CA VAL A 462 14.29 -5.56 18.83
C VAL A 462 14.90 -4.66 17.73
N ALA A 463 15.59 -3.59 18.12
CA ALA A 463 16.18 -2.66 17.16
C ALA A 463 17.39 -3.27 16.43
N ASP A 464 18.28 -3.95 17.15
CA ASP A 464 19.40 -4.67 16.52
C ASP A 464 18.88 -5.74 15.55
N PHE A 465 17.86 -6.51 15.94
CA PHE A 465 17.26 -7.52 15.08
C PHE A 465 16.70 -6.91 13.79
N TYR A 466 16.00 -5.77 13.88
CA TYR A 466 15.47 -5.11 12.70
C TYR A 466 16.57 -4.54 11.80
N VAL A 467 17.59 -3.87 12.38
CA VAL A 467 18.72 -3.34 11.62
C VAL A 467 19.48 -4.45 10.89
N ASP A 468 19.62 -5.62 11.51
CA ASP A 468 20.30 -6.78 10.91
C ASP A 468 19.47 -7.42 9.76
N LYS A 469 18.20 -7.01 9.55
CA LYS A 469 17.36 -7.41 8.41
C LYS A 469 17.45 -6.44 7.23
N LEU A 470 18.02 -5.25 7.42
CA LEU A 470 18.18 -4.30 6.32
C LEU A 470 19.17 -4.85 5.28
N ASN A 471 18.81 -4.70 4.01
CA ASN A 471 19.67 -5.07 2.89
C ASN A 471 20.67 -3.94 2.54
N GLU A 472 21.42 -4.11 1.46
CA GLU A 472 22.42 -3.15 0.97
C GLU A 472 21.83 -1.77 0.59
N PHE A 473 20.53 -1.69 0.36
CA PHE A 473 19.81 -0.44 0.11
C PHE A 473 19.19 0.18 1.37
N TYR A 474 19.46 -0.41 2.54
CA TYR A 474 18.87 -0.03 3.82
C TYR A 474 17.32 -0.12 3.84
N THR A 475 16.76 -1.06 3.11
CA THR A 475 15.34 -1.42 3.25
C THR A 475 15.21 -2.84 3.78
N ALA A 476 14.14 -3.11 4.54
CA ALA A 476 13.85 -4.46 5.01
C ALA A 476 13.07 -5.22 3.93
N PRO A 477 13.62 -6.31 3.38
CA PRO A 477 12.87 -7.21 2.50
C PRO A 477 11.60 -7.72 3.18
N GLU A 478 10.54 -7.90 2.41
CA GLU A 478 9.35 -8.56 2.93
C GLU A 478 9.64 -10.05 3.17
N VAL A 479 9.28 -10.55 4.34
CA VAL A 479 9.53 -11.93 4.76
C VAL A 479 8.21 -12.61 5.06
N MET A 480 7.95 -13.72 4.36
CA MET A 480 6.80 -14.59 4.64
C MET A 480 6.95 -15.20 6.03
N GLY A 481 5.93 -15.07 6.86
CA GLY A 481 5.94 -15.59 8.21
C GLY A 481 5.44 -17.04 8.30
N LYS A 482 5.18 -17.49 9.51
CA LYS A 482 4.71 -18.87 9.81
C LYS A 482 3.19 -18.95 9.66
N ARG A 483 2.70 -19.97 8.94
CA ARG A 483 1.27 -20.17 8.70
C ARG A 483 0.48 -20.35 10.00
N GLU A 484 1.03 -21.06 10.98
CA GLU A 484 0.43 -21.29 12.30
C GLU A 484 0.25 -20.00 13.13
N LEU A 485 0.96 -18.93 12.75
CA LEU A 485 0.81 -17.59 13.31
C LEU A 485 -0.13 -16.69 12.48
N GLY A 486 -0.87 -17.26 11.53
CA GLY A 486 -1.83 -16.54 10.71
C GLY A 486 -1.24 -15.80 9.52
N HIS A 487 0.08 -15.89 9.28
CA HIS A 487 0.72 -15.28 8.10
C HIS A 487 0.25 -15.95 6.81
N TYR A 488 0.21 -15.18 5.72
CA TYR A 488 -0.03 -15.74 4.41
C TYR A 488 1.08 -16.74 4.07
N PRO A 489 0.72 -17.97 3.70
CA PRO A 489 1.71 -18.96 3.31
C PRO A 489 2.20 -18.69 1.89
N SER A 490 3.43 -19.12 1.60
CA SER A 490 3.87 -19.28 0.21
C SER A 490 2.90 -20.19 -0.55
N PRO A 491 2.61 -19.90 -1.83
CA PRO A 491 1.71 -20.72 -2.63
C PRO A 491 2.27 -22.14 -2.81
N VAL A 492 1.39 -23.12 -2.92
CA VAL A 492 1.73 -24.51 -3.22
C VAL A 492 1.13 -24.99 -4.55
N ARG A 493 0.35 -24.13 -5.22
CA ARG A 493 -0.26 -24.37 -6.55
C ARG A 493 -0.72 -23.03 -7.16
N ASN A 494 -0.99 -23.04 -8.47
CA ASN A 494 -1.43 -21.85 -9.22
C ASN A 494 -2.72 -21.23 -8.67
N ALA A 495 -3.68 -22.04 -8.24
CA ALA A 495 -4.96 -21.58 -7.68
C ALA A 495 -4.85 -20.82 -6.36
N ASP A 496 -3.68 -20.77 -5.74
CA ASP A 496 -3.48 -20.01 -4.50
C ASP A 496 -3.30 -18.50 -4.78
N HIS A 497 -2.94 -18.12 -6.01
CA HIS A 497 -2.94 -16.72 -6.42
C HIS A 497 -4.36 -16.15 -6.44
N GLY A 498 -4.54 -14.92 -5.96
CA GLY A 498 -5.82 -14.21 -6.05
C GLY A 498 -6.87 -14.64 -5.04
N ARG A 499 -6.50 -15.22 -3.89
CA ARG A 499 -7.43 -15.61 -2.83
C ARG A 499 -7.84 -14.50 -1.88
N GLY A 500 -7.44 -13.27 -2.12
CA GLY A 500 -7.71 -12.11 -1.29
C GLY A 500 -6.47 -11.25 -1.12
N GLU A 501 -6.43 -10.48 -0.05
CA GLU A 501 -5.25 -9.72 0.34
C GLU A 501 -4.04 -10.66 0.51
N SER A 502 -2.87 -10.22 0.11
CA SER A 502 -1.66 -11.03 0.13
C SER A 502 -0.42 -10.15 0.33
N ALA A 503 0.67 -10.77 0.78
CA ALA A 503 1.98 -10.13 0.80
C ALA A 503 2.44 -9.74 -0.61
N LEU A 504 3.38 -8.80 -0.71
CA LEU A 504 3.97 -8.37 -1.99
C LEU A 504 4.88 -9.41 -2.62
N VAL A 505 5.30 -10.40 -1.84
CA VAL A 505 6.19 -11.50 -2.24
C VAL A 505 5.42 -12.81 -2.26
N GLN A 506 5.93 -13.79 -2.97
CA GLN A 506 5.38 -15.15 -3.01
C GLN A 506 6.26 -16.13 -2.22
N PHE A 507 7.57 -15.86 -2.19
CA PHE A 507 8.55 -16.66 -1.46
C PHE A 507 9.57 -15.75 -0.76
N ASN A 508 10.17 -16.25 0.31
CA ASN A 508 11.30 -15.57 0.93
C ASN A 508 12.46 -15.48 -0.04
N GLY A 509 12.99 -14.28 -0.24
CA GLY A 509 14.03 -13.98 -1.20
C GLY A 509 13.54 -13.25 -2.45
N ASP A 510 12.24 -13.13 -2.67
CA ASP A 510 11.70 -12.21 -3.68
C ASP A 510 12.12 -10.77 -3.32
N PRO A 511 12.63 -9.98 -4.29
CA PRO A 511 13.32 -8.71 -4.00
C PRO A 511 12.37 -7.52 -3.80
N ALA A 512 11.36 -7.66 -2.97
CA ALA A 512 10.41 -6.57 -2.69
C ALA A 512 10.38 -6.15 -1.22
N CYS A 513 10.10 -4.87 -1.00
CA CYS A 513 9.78 -4.31 0.30
C CYS A 513 8.39 -3.67 0.29
N ASP A 514 7.73 -3.66 1.44
CA ASP A 514 6.39 -3.12 1.64
C ASP A 514 6.46 -1.78 2.41
N LEU A 515 6.11 -0.68 1.72
CA LEU A 515 6.12 0.65 2.29
C LEU A 515 4.82 0.98 3.04
N LEU A 516 3.79 0.16 2.88
CA LEU A 516 2.51 0.35 3.56
C LEU A 516 2.49 -0.30 4.95
N TYR A 517 2.97 -1.54 5.04
CA TYR A 517 2.85 -2.32 6.27
C TYR A 517 4.15 -2.48 7.05
N SER A 518 5.31 -2.21 6.45
CA SER A 518 6.60 -2.61 7.01
C SER A 518 7.59 -1.46 7.15
N VAL A 519 8.26 -1.07 6.09
CA VAL A 519 9.47 -0.22 6.19
C VAL A 519 9.20 1.22 6.61
N ASN A 520 8.02 1.77 6.31
CA ASN A 520 7.58 3.09 6.79
C ASN A 520 7.54 3.15 8.33
N TYR A 521 6.99 2.12 8.97
CA TYR A 521 6.92 2.00 10.43
C TYR A 521 8.29 1.70 11.04
N GLY A 522 9.11 0.90 10.35
CA GLY A 522 10.49 0.66 10.72
C GLY A 522 11.31 1.95 10.74
N PHE A 523 11.09 2.83 9.77
CA PHE A 523 11.75 4.12 9.70
C PHE A 523 11.38 5.04 10.87
N ALA A 524 10.09 5.18 11.16
CA ALA A 524 9.60 5.98 12.29
C ALA A 524 10.06 5.40 13.64
N GLY A 525 9.93 4.07 13.82
CA GLY A 525 10.31 3.41 15.07
C GLY A 525 11.81 3.42 15.33
N LEU A 526 12.63 3.23 14.29
CA LEU A 526 14.08 3.28 14.41
C LEU A 526 14.57 4.72 14.67
N TYR A 527 13.89 5.73 14.08
CA TYR A 527 14.16 7.12 14.39
C TYR A 527 13.95 7.41 15.88
N GLU A 528 12.83 6.98 16.45
CA GLU A 528 12.58 7.15 17.88
C GLU A 528 13.58 6.36 18.74
N ALA A 529 14.01 5.17 18.31
CA ALA A 529 15.06 4.40 18.98
C ALA A 529 16.39 5.15 19.01
N TYR A 530 16.75 5.83 17.91
CA TYR A 530 17.92 6.71 17.89
C TYR A 530 17.73 7.91 18.83
N MET A 531 16.57 8.57 18.83
CA MET A 531 16.29 9.69 19.72
C MET A 531 16.38 9.30 21.20
N ALA A 532 15.89 8.10 21.55
CA ALA A 532 15.93 7.57 22.91
C ALA A 532 17.32 7.16 23.38
N THR A 533 18.23 6.76 22.48
CA THR A 533 19.50 6.11 22.86
C THR A 533 20.75 6.86 22.43
N GLY A 534 20.68 7.62 21.34
CA GLY A 534 21.83 8.21 20.67
C GLY A 534 22.76 7.17 20.01
N ASP A 535 22.30 5.93 19.77
CA ASP A 535 23.15 4.85 19.24
C ASP A 535 23.47 5.09 17.76
N GLU A 536 24.77 5.19 17.44
CA GLU A 536 25.28 5.42 16.08
C GLU A 536 24.93 4.27 15.11
N LYS A 537 24.71 3.03 15.58
CA LYS A 537 24.24 1.93 14.73
C LYS A 537 22.87 2.27 14.14
N TYR A 538 21.96 2.79 14.99
CA TYR A 538 20.61 3.18 14.55
C TYR A 538 20.65 4.41 13.67
N LYS A 539 21.51 5.39 13.98
CA LYS A 539 21.71 6.57 13.14
C LYS A 539 22.16 6.21 11.73
N ASN A 540 23.17 5.33 11.62
CA ASN A 540 23.70 4.90 10.31
C ASN A 540 22.63 4.17 9.50
N ALA A 541 21.83 3.30 10.12
CA ALA A 541 20.71 2.63 9.47
C ALA A 541 19.64 3.63 9.00
N LEU A 542 19.29 4.60 9.84
CA LEU A 542 18.35 5.67 9.50
C LEU A 542 18.82 6.56 8.35
N ASP A 543 20.08 6.91 8.31
CA ASP A 543 20.65 7.72 7.23
C ASP A 543 20.57 6.94 5.89
N GLY A 544 20.79 5.63 5.94
CA GLY A 544 20.58 4.75 4.79
C GLY A 544 19.10 4.67 4.37
N MET A 545 18.20 4.43 5.32
CA MET A 545 16.74 4.37 5.06
C MET A 545 16.22 5.70 4.49
N ALA A 546 16.63 6.85 5.04
CA ALA A 546 16.24 8.16 4.52
C ALA A 546 16.66 8.34 3.07
N LYS A 547 17.91 7.97 2.72
CA LYS A 547 18.39 7.98 1.34
C LYS A 547 17.57 7.06 0.45
N PHE A 548 17.23 5.86 0.92
CA PHE A 548 16.39 4.92 0.19
C PHE A 548 15.02 5.54 -0.12
N PHE A 549 14.30 6.08 0.88
CA PHE A 549 13.01 6.71 0.66
C PHE A 549 13.09 7.91 -0.30
N CYS A 550 14.13 8.75 -0.18
CA CYS A 550 14.32 9.87 -1.10
C CYS A 550 14.56 9.39 -2.55
N ARG A 551 15.29 8.27 -2.74
CA ARG A 551 15.51 7.70 -4.08
C ARG A 551 14.24 7.22 -4.71
N ILE A 552 13.44 6.48 -3.96
CA ILE A 552 12.25 5.79 -4.48
C ILE A 552 10.98 6.64 -4.43
N GLN A 553 11.04 7.91 -4.02
CA GLN A 553 9.89 8.81 -4.17
C GLN A 553 9.47 8.87 -5.63
N ALA A 554 8.17 8.74 -5.92
CA ALA A 554 7.68 8.69 -7.29
C ALA A 554 7.93 10.00 -8.04
N SER A 555 8.39 9.86 -9.28
CA SER A 555 8.53 10.93 -10.23
C SER A 555 7.74 10.62 -11.50
N SER A 556 6.88 11.54 -11.91
CA SER A 556 6.07 11.40 -13.12
C SER A 556 5.62 12.74 -13.68
N THR A 557 5.78 12.91 -15.00
CA THR A 557 5.22 14.04 -15.72
C THR A 557 3.88 13.71 -16.40
N SER A 558 3.71 12.46 -16.85
CA SER A 558 2.49 12.01 -17.53
C SER A 558 1.38 11.59 -16.56
N GLN A 559 1.76 11.11 -15.37
CA GLN A 559 0.86 10.74 -14.28
C GLN A 559 1.14 11.65 -13.07
N SER A 560 1.02 12.97 -13.27
CA SER A 560 1.40 14.00 -12.30
C SER A 560 0.74 13.88 -10.94
N TYR A 561 -0.41 13.19 -10.88
CA TYR A 561 -1.13 12.91 -9.63
C TYR A 561 -0.36 11.96 -8.69
N LEU A 562 0.70 11.28 -9.17
CA LEU A 562 1.59 10.44 -8.36
C LEU A 562 2.93 11.11 -8.03
N ASP A 563 3.24 12.25 -8.70
CA ASP A 563 4.53 12.92 -8.51
C ASP A 563 4.68 13.43 -7.07
N GLY A 564 5.73 12.94 -6.38
CA GLY A 564 6.00 13.27 -4.98
C GLY A 564 5.41 12.30 -3.95
N ALA A 565 4.64 11.29 -4.37
CA ALA A 565 4.12 10.24 -3.48
C ALA A 565 5.09 9.06 -3.32
N TRP A 566 4.79 8.16 -2.37
CA TRP A 566 5.36 6.82 -2.26
C TRP A 566 4.28 5.77 -2.50
N LEU A 567 4.59 4.80 -3.37
CA LEU A 567 3.73 3.66 -3.64
C LEU A 567 4.05 2.53 -2.63
N ARG A 568 3.12 1.59 -2.43
CA ARG A 568 3.27 0.50 -1.47
C ARG A 568 4.45 -0.42 -1.77
N GLY A 569 4.56 -0.92 -3.00
CA GLY A 569 5.51 -1.97 -3.37
C GLY A 569 6.71 -1.46 -4.15
N PHE A 570 7.90 -1.87 -3.75
CA PHE A 570 9.12 -1.56 -4.48
C PHE A 570 10.01 -2.79 -4.62
N ASP A 571 10.33 -3.15 -5.86
CA ASP A 571 11.29 -4.19 -6.19
C ASP A 571 12.69 -3.56 -6.30
N TYR A 572 13.52 -3.80 -5.27
CA TYR A 572 14.88 -3.27 -5.23
C TYR A 572 15.86 -4.05 -6.12
N GLY A 573 15.50 -5.22 -6.63
CA GLY A 573 16.32 -6.00 -7.55
C GLY A 573 16.30 -5.47 -8.98
N ILE A 574 15.17 -4.89 -9.42
CA ILE A 574 15.02 -4.23 -10.74
C ILE A 574 14.85 -2.72 -10.64
N TRP A 575 14.79 -2.18 -9.44
CA TRP A 575 14.62 -0.76 -9.13
C TRP A 575 13.33 -0.15 -9.70
N GLU A 576 12.21 -0.81 -9.48
CA GLU A 576 10.88 -0.44 -10.01
C GLU A 576 9.78 -0.59 -8.95
N PHE A 577 8.69 0.16 -9.12
CA PHE A 577 7.46 -0.09 -8.37
C PHE A 577 6.81 -1.37 -8.87
N PHE A 578 7.03 -2.46 -8.14
CA PHE A 578 6.58 -3.80 -8.52
C PHE A 578 6.36 -4.69 -7.29
N GLY A 579 5.55 -5.71 -7.46
CA GLY A 579 5.29 -6.77 -6.49
C GLY A 579 4.29 -7.77 -7.06
N SER A 580 4.04 -8.87 -6.36
CA SER A 580 3.23 -9.96 -6.86
C SER A 580 1.85 -10.10 -6.21
N ALA A 581 1.44 -9.15 -5.35
CA ALA A 581 0.13 -9.20 -4.73
C ALA A 581 -1.00 -9.11 -5.75
N SER A 582 -2.02 -9.94 -5.57
CA SER A 582 -3.22 -9.96 -6.41
C SER A 582 -4.35 -9.04 -5.91
N ASP A 583 -4.07 -8.26 -4.89
CA ASP A 583 -5.02 -7.32 -4.31
C ASP A 583 -5.18 -6.10 -5.23
N SER A 584 -6.36 -5.93 -5.81
CA SER A 584 -6.67 -4.79 -6.68
C SER A 584 -6.86 -3.48 -5.90
N GLY A 585 -7.16 -3.53 -4.59
CA GLY A 585 -7.25 -2.37 -3.72
C GLY A 585 -5.87 -1.94 -3.20
N TRP A 586 -5.22 -2.83 -2.49
CA TRP A 586 -3.99 -2.59 -1.72
C TRP A 586 -2.76 -3.27 -2.32
N GLY A 587 -2.73 -3.55 -3.61
CA GLY A 587 -1.58 -4.15 -4.29
C GLY A 587 -0.35 -3.22 -4.35
N PRO A 588 0.73 -3.65 -5.03
CA PRO A 588 2.02 -2.94 -4.99
C PRO A 588 1.99 -1.51 -5.51
N TRP A 589 1.02 -1.17 -6.34
CA TRP A 589 0.90 0.17 -6.95
C TRP A 589 -0.04 1.11 -6.22
N CYS A 590 -0.68 0.67 -5.12
CA CYS A 590 -1.51 1.58 -4.33
C CYS A 590 -0.66 2.70 -3.71
N VAL A 591 -1.32 3.83 -3.49
CA VAL A 591 -0.76 4.97 -2.77
C VAL A 591 -1.71 5.28 -1.63
N GLU A 592 -1.20 5.30 -0.42
CA GLU A 592 -2.02 5.53 0.75
C GLU A 592 -1.47 6.75 1.52
N THR A 593 -2.37 7.62 1.98
CA THR A 593 -2.01 8.92 2.54
C THR A 593 -1.49 8.84 3.96
N GLY A 594 -2.20 8.15 4.85
CA GLY A 594 -1.87 8.08 6.27
C GLY A 594 -0.73 7.12 6.55
N TRP A 595 -0.95 5.86 6.28
CA TRP A 595 -0.06 4.76 6.64
C TRP A 595 1.31 4.85 5.97
N THR A 596 1.34 5.17 4.68
CA THR A 596 2.57 5.22 3.89
C THR A 596 3.16 6.62 3.87
N ASN A 597 2.46 7.53 3.20
CA ASN A 597 3.01 8.84 2.87
C ASN A 597 3.20 9.72 4.09
N ALA A 598 2.23 9.77 5.01
CA ALA A 598 2.34 10.63 6.19
C ALA A 598 3.48 10.22 7.12
N TRP A 599 3.71 8.93 7.36
CA TRP A 599 4.78 8.50 8.27
C TRP A 599 6.18 8.60 7.67
N ILE A 600 6.34 8.35 6.36
CA ILE A 600 7.62 8.60 5.68
C ILE A 600 7.94 10.09 5.71
N ALA A 601 7.02 10.95 5.29
CA ALA A 601 7.20 12.39 5.27
C ALA A 601 7.44 12.96 6.66
N SER A 602 6.62 12.57 7.65
CA SER A 602 6.77 13.04 9.03
C SER A 602 8.13 12.66 9.62
N THR A 603 8.62 11.45 9.35
CA THR A 603 9.94 11.03 9.84
C THR A 603 11.06 11.84 9.20
N LEU A 604 11.01 12.09 7.88
CA LEU A 604 11.98 12.97 7.19
C LEU A 604 11.98 14.39 7.78
N ALA A 605 10.79 14.95 8.07
CA ALA A 605 10.66 16.28 8.68
C ALA A 605 11.15 16.31 10.13
N LEU A 606 10.81 15.30 10.96
CA LEU A 606 11.29 15.19 12.34
C LEU A 606 12.82 15.08 12.41
N ARG A 607 13.44 14.36 11.46
CA ARG A 607 14.91 14.30 11.32
C ARG A 607 15.52 15.68 11.07
N GLN A 608 14.91 16.50 10.21
CA GLN A 608 15.35 17.88 9.96
C GLN A 608 15.22 18.75 11.21
N LEU A 609 14.14 18.60 11.96
CA LEU A 609 13.89 19.31 13.21
C LEU A 609 14.70 18.76 14.40
N LYS A 610 15.31 17.57 14.27
CA LYS A 610 16.04 16.86 15.32
C LYS A 610 15.23 16.72 16.60
N ARG A 611 13.98 16.34 16.49
CA ARG A 611 13.06 16.20 17.62
C ARG A 611 12.35 14.85 17.62
N PRO A 612 12.12 14.23 18.81
CA PRO A 612 11.38 12.98 18.92
C PRO A 612 9.89 13.17 18.56
N LEU A 613 9.23 12.05 18.25
CA LEU A 613 7.79 11.97 18.14
C LEU A 613 7.14 12.14 19.53
N LEU A 614 7.70 11.52 20.56
CA LEU A 614 7.24 11.59 21.94
C LEU A 614 7.44 13.01 22.50
N SER A 615 6.35 13.61 23.01
CA SER A 615 6.36 14.98 23.50
C SER A 615 5.71 15.14 24.87
N SER A 616 6.15 16.15 25.60
CA SER A 616 5.57 16.57 26.89
C SER A 616 5.16 18.05 26.95
N LYS A 617 5.23 18.79 25.83
CA LYS A 617 4.94 20.24 25.82
C LYS A 617 3.54 20.57 26.32
N ALA A 618 2.54 19.76 25.98
CA ALA A 618 1.15 19.97 26.39
C ALA A 618 0.81 19.30 27.73
N ALA A 619 1.79 18.79 28.49
CA ALA A 619 1.54 17.97 29.69
C ALA A 619 0.70 18.69 30.76
N GLU A 620 0.86 20.01 30.95
CA GLU A 620 0.06 20.77 31.90
C GLU A 620 -1.45 20.70 31.58
N VAL A 621 -1.81 20.88 30.30
CA VAL A 621 -3.20 20.83 29.85
C VAL A 621 -3.77 19.42 30.00
N TYR A 622 -3.03 18.40 29.56
CA TYR A 622 -3.47 17.00 29.63
C TYR A 622 -3.59 16.52 31.08
N THR A 623 -2.63 16.85 31.95
CA THR A 623 -2.67 16.51 33.37
C THR A 623 -3.90 17.15 34.08
N ALA A 624 -4.23 18.38 33.75
CA ALA A 624 -5.40 19.05 34.33
C ALA A 624 -6.73 18.41 33.90
N LEU A 625 -6.83 17.93 32.66
CA LEU A 625 -8.05 17.33 32.11
C LEU A 625 -8.21 15.85 32.46
N ALA A 626 -7.13 15.11 32.64
CA ALA A 626 -7.13 13.64 32.75
C ALA A 626 -8.07 13.11 33.86
N PRO A 627 -8.11 13.67 35.10
CA PRO A 627 -8.99 13.15 36.17
C PRO A 627 -10.47 13.21 35.82
N GLU A 628 -10.94 14.33 35.27
CA GLU A 628 -12.34 14.50 34.84
C GLU A 628 -12.69 13.56 33.71
N VAL A 629 -11.85 13.51 32.66
CA VAL A 629 -12.09 12.68 31.50
C VAL A 629 -12.06 11.19 31.87
N LYS A 630 -11.10 10.77 32.71
CA LYS A 630 -11.03 9.39 33.21
C LYS A 630 -12.30 9.00 33.97
N ALA A 631 -12.74 9.83 34.90
CA ALA A 631 -13.96 9.56 35.67
C ALA A 631 -15.19 9.40 34.76
N MET A 632 -15.33 10.24 33.73
CA MET A 632 -16.40 10.14 32.75
C MET A 632 -16.29 8.86 31.91
N MET A 633 -15.10 8.54 31.42
CA MET A 633 -14.90 7.40 30.49
C MET A 633 -15.07 6.04 31.18
N PHE A 634 -14.77 5.93 32.47
CA PHE A 634 -14.92 4.70 33.25
C PHE A 634 -16.23 4.62 34.03
N ALA A 635 -17.14 5.57 33.86
CA ALA A 635 -18.48 5.50 34.42
C ALA A 635 -19.23 4.23 33.91
N PRO A 636 -20.02 3.56 34.78
CA PRO A 636 -20.79 2.41 34.37
C PRO A 636 -21.77 2.74 33.23
N LEU A 637 -21.80 1.90 32.23
CA LEU A 637 -22.77 1.95 31.14
C LEU A 637 -23.67 0.71 31.17
N MET A 638 -24.91 0.86 30.75
CA MET A 638 -25.81 -0.28 30.55
C MET A 638 -25.41 -1.05 29.29
N PRO A 639 -25.57 -2.37 29.24
CA PRO A 639 -25.40 -3.16 28.02
C PRO A 639 -26.28 -2.62 26.90
N SER A 640 -25.80 -2.72 25.64
CA SER A 640 -26.59 -2.34 24.49
C SER A 640 -27.84 -3.22 24.41
N THR A 641 -29.03 -2.61 24.42
CA THR A 641 -30.27 -3.29 24.13
C THR A 641 -30.46 -3.33 22.62
N THR A 642 -30.64 -4.51 22.06
CA THR A 642 -30.88 -4.69 20.62
C THR A 642 -32.21 -4.07 20.23
N SER A 643 -32.23 -2.90 19.59
CA SER A 643 -33.29 -2.60 18.64
C SER A 643 -32.82 -3.14 17.29
N ARG A 644 -33.52 -4.12 16.75
CA ARG A 644 -33.35 -4.57 15.36
C ARG A 644 -33.73 -3.44 14.42
N GLY A 645 -32.78 -2.55 14.17
CA GLY A 645 -32.81 -1.71 12.98
C GLY A 645 -32.17 -2.51 11.87
N THR A 646 -32.97 -2.97 10.92
CA THR A 646 -32.50 -3.52 9.65
C THR A 646 -31.73 -2.45 8.89
N HIS A 647 -30.44 -2.35 9.11
CA HIS A 647 -29.56 -1.69 8.17
C HIS A 647 -29.16 -2.73 7.11
N THR A 648 -29.74 -2.60 5.94
CA THR A 648 -29.31 -3.30 4.75
C THR A 648 -27.85 -2.94 4.50
N ILE A 649 -26.95 -3.87 4.78
CA ILE A 649 -25.53 -3.76 4.40
C ILE A 649 -25.55 -3.90 2.88
N ILE A 650 -25.32 -2.81 2.18
CA ILE A 650 -24.89 -2.88 0.78
C ILE A 650 -23.48 -3.44 0.83
N ASN A 651 -23.35 -4.74 0.56
CA ASN A 651 -22.08 -5.38 0.30
C ASN A 651 -21.48 -4.75 -0.98
N THR A 652 -20.70 -3.69 -0.81
CA THR A 652 -19.69 -3.37 -1.79
C THR A 652 -18.62 -4.46 -1.68
N ALA A 653 -18.32 -5.10 -2.79
CA ALA A 653 -17.39 -6.22 -2.94
C ALA A 653 -15.91 -5.80 -2.68
N MET A 654 -15.64 -5.32 -1.47
CA MET A 654 -14.30 -4.98 -0.96
C MET A 654 -14.08 -5.53 0.46
N ALA A 655 -15.03 -6.28 1.00
CA ALA A 655 -14.80 -7.01 2.24
C ALA A 655 -14.24 -8.38 1.90
N GLY A 656 -12.92 -8.50 1.87
CA GLY A 656 -12.25 -9.79 2.02
C GLY A 656 -12.75 -10.43 3.31
N GLY A 657 -13.50 -11.53 3.19
CA GLY A 657 -14.11 -12.20 4.33
C GLY A 657 -13.06 -12.59 5.36
N PHE A 658 -13.16 -12.01 6.54
CA PHE A 658 -12.52 -12.56 7.73
C PHE A 658 -13.29 -13.82 8.11
N ALA A 659 -12.76 -14.98 7.73
CA ALA A 659 -13.23 -16.24 8.28
C ALA A 659 -12.77 -16.31 9.74
N GLU A 660 -13.72 -16.42 10.67
CA GLU A 660 -13.46 -16.81 12.05
C GLU A 660 -12.88 -18.24 12.06
N GLY A 661 -11.69 -18.37 12.61
CA GLY A 661 -11.01 -19.63 12.91
C GLY A 661 -10.06 -19.43 14.09
#